data_2c402a9b6db5babb1c9f156ba5d6b7cc
#
_entry.id   2c402a9b6db5babb1c9f156ba5d6b7cc
#
_cell.length_a   1.000
_cell.length_b   1.000
_cell.length_c   1.000
_cell.angle_alpha   90.00
_cell.angle_beta   90.00
_cell.angle_gamma   90.00
#
_symmetry.space_group_name_H-M   'P 1'
#
loop_
_entity.id
_entity.type
_entity.pdbx_description
1 polymer ?
#
loop_
_entity_poly.entity_id
_entity_poly.type
_entity_poly.pdbx_seq_one_letter_code
_entity_poly.pdbx_strand_id
1 'polypeptide(L)'
;MPSVAHPEGMDVTRDYTVAGMDCAACGATVERSIRAVDGVVDVTVDVMSARARVRHHSGVERARIADAIRRAGYRAEPDENTVDADTADPLPRTPRRPSGLSAHSARIAIAAAAALLLLLGMIADRTDASASIAIALFGLSTIAGGWYVIPRGLSAARNRALDMNFLMSIAALGAWLIGEPTEAAATLGLFAVAELLESYSMDRARRAVNGLMKLSPATASVRRGDTEVRVPVAQVRIGETVVVRPGEKVSVDGEVVIGRSSVDQAPITGESMPVDKSVGDDVFAGSLNMQGVLEIRSTKAASDTTIARVMHAVEEAQASRAPSQRFVDRFSRIYTPAVVVAAVLLAIIPPLLGVGAWSDWTYRALTMLVVACPCALVISTPVTIVSGLAGAAHGGVLVKGGAHLESLGRISIICIDKTGTLTTGRPVLSAIVPLDGHDEREVLRLAIGVEQWSKHPLAHAVIEAGRVREIRPPESSEFESLVGRGARARIDGGMVWVGNELLLAELRLANSADEGRRSIARLEQSGQTALVVVGRERVVGVLGIADDVRANAQSALERLRKAGVQRIVMLTGDTNATAQSVASQLGIDEFRAQLLPDDKLRVVRELESAGQRVAFVGDGVNDAPALAAASVGIAMGAAGTDVALETADVALMADDLDKLAFAVRLSRRTLRIIRQNVVLSLAIKAVFLVLAVGGWATLWMAVAADMGGSLIVVANGLRARRAV
;
A
#
# COMPACT_ATOMS: atom_id res chain seq x y z
N MET A 1 -20.41 -21.12 -45.48
CA MET A 1 -19.96 -19.73 -45.49
C MET A 1 -18.97 -19.59 -44.35
N PRO A 2 -17.72 -19.16 -44.56
CA PRO A 2 -16.71 -19.11 -43.56
C PRO A 2 -16.93 -17.89 -42.66
N SER A 3 -16.76 -18.12 -41.35
CA SER A 3 -16.76 -17.12 -40.24
C SER A 3 -15.74 -16.03 -40.55
N VAL A 4 -16.21 -14.80 -40.63
CA VAL A 4 -15.36 -13.60 -40.73
C VAL A 4 -14.67 -13.44 -39.37
N ALA A 5 -13.35 -13.67 -39.35
CA ALA A 5 -12.50 -13.31 -38.22
C ALA A 5 -12.52 -11.77 -38.07
N HIS A 6 -13.04 -11.27 -36.97
CA HIS A 6 -12.90 -9.88 -36.58
C HIS A 6 -11.43 -9.60 -36.20
N PRO A 7 -10.84 -8.47 -36.61
CA PRO A 7 -9.48 -8.11 -36.23
C PRO A 7 -9.39 -7.97 -34.72
N GLU A 8 -8.32 -8.48 -34.15
CA GLU A 8 -7.98 -8.34 -32.70
C GLU A 8 -8.00 -6.87 -32.32
N GLY A 9 -9.10 -6.44 -31.67
CA GLY A 9 -9.30 -5.08 -31.22
C GLY A 9 -8.46 -4.83 -29.96
N MET A 10 -7.78 -3.70 -29.91
CA MET A 10 -7.07 -3.21 -28.73
C MET A 10 -7.98 -3.27 -27.51
N ASP A 11 -7.53 -3.91 -26.42
CA ASP A 11 -8.21 -3.89 -25.13
C ASP A 11 -8.14 -2.48 -24.55
N VAL A 12 -9.29 -1.96 -24.14
CA VAL A 12 -9.43 -0.66 -23.48
C VAL A 12 -9.79 -0.89 -22.02
N THR A 13 -9.07 -0.25 -21.11
CA THR A 13 -9.41 -0.25 -19.68
C THR A 13 -10.15 1.04 -19.33
N ARG A 14 -11.31 0.92 -18.67
CA ARG A 14 -12.12 2.06 -18.21
C ARG A 14 -12.54 1.90 -16.77
N ASP A 15 -12.52 3.01 -16.04
CA ASP A 15 -12.98 3.09 -14.67
C ASP A 15 -14.40 3.72 -14.61
N TYR A 16 -15.25 3.17 -13.72
CA TYR A 16 -16.60 3.64 -13.46
C TYR A 16 -16.75 3.85 -11.96
N THR A 17 -17.26 5.01 -11.54
CA THR A 17 -17.71 5.22 -10.16
C THR A 17 -19.09 4.59 -9.99
N VAL A 18 -19.23 3.68 -9.03
CA VAL A 18 -20.47 2.93 -8.77
C VAL A 18 -21.02 3.31 -7.40
N ALA A 19 -22.02 4.17 -7.41
CA ALA A 19 -22.65 4.63 -6.17
C ALA A 19 -23.60 3.57 -5.58
N GLY A 20 -23.56 3.42 -4.23
CA GLY A 20 -24.46 2.54 -3.48
C GLY A 20 -23.89 1.15 -3.22
N MET A 21 -22.63 0.89 -3.51
CA MET A 21 -21.95 -0.35 -3.10
C MET A 21 -21.46 -0.22 -1.65
N ASP A 22 -22.21 -0.76 -0.73
CA ASP A 22 -21.92 -0.66 0.70
C ASP A 22 -21.34 -1.97 1.28
N CYS A 23 -21.33 -3.06 0.48
CA CYS A 23 -20.83 -4.37 0.92
C CYS A 23 -20.16 -5.17 -0.21
N ALA A 24 -19.33 -6.16 0.14
CA ALA A 24 -18.63 -7.00 -0.83
C ALA A 24 -19.57 -7.85 -1.70
N ALA A 25 -20.73 -8.25 -1.19
CA ALA A 25 -21.76 -8.94 -1.97
C ALA A 25 -22.33 -8.02 -3.06
N CYS A 26 -22.46 -6.73 -2.77
CA CYS A 26 -22.82 -5.69 -3.74
C CYS A 26 -21.80 -5.63 -4.88
N GLY A 27 -20.50 -5.58 -4.53
CA GLY A 27 -19.42 -5.60 -5.50
C GLY A 27 -19.41 -6.85 -6.38
N ALA A 28 -19.64 -8.01 -5.80
CA ALA A 28 -19.73 -9.29 -6.54
C ALA A 28 -20.94 -9.33 -7.48
N THR A 29 -22.06 -8.68 -7.13
CA THR A 29 -23.24 -8.59 -7.99
C THR A 29 -22.97 -7.66 -9.19
N VAL A 30 -22.34 -6.51 -8.95
CA VAL A 30 -21.91 -5.58 -10.00
C VAL A 30 -20.89 -6.25 -10.93
N GLU A 31 -19.87 -6.92 -10.37
CA GLU A 31 -18.83 -7.63 -11.14
C GLU A 31 -19.44 -8.67 -12.08
N ARG A 32 -20.38 -9.50 -11.59
CA ARG A 32 -21.08 -10.50 -12.41
C ARG A 32 -21.91 -9.87 -13.52
N SER A 33 -22.64 -8.78 -13.19
CA SER A 33 -23.47 -8.09 -14.16
C SER A 33 -22.65 -7.46 -15.29
N ILE A 34 -21.48 -6.90 -14.99
CA ILE A 34 -20.56 -6.33 -15.99
C ILE A 34 -19.90 -7.46 -16.80
N ARG A 35 -19.46 -8.54 -16.14
CA ARG A 35 -18.80 -9.68 -16.81
C ARG A 35 -19.74 -10.41 -17.79
N ALA A 36 -21.04 -10.29 -17.59
CA ALA A 36 -22.05 -10.83 -18.51
C ALA A 36 -22.25 -9.99 -19.80
N VAL A 37 -21.58 -8.86 -19.94
CA VAL A 37 -21.62 -8.03 -21.14
C VAL A 37 -20.63 -8.57 -22.16
N ASP A 38 -21.10 -8.91 -23.36
CA ASP A 38 -20.27 -9.41 -24.44
C ASP A 38 -19.17 -8.40 -24.80
N GLY A 39 -17.93 -8.90 -24.91
CA GLY A 39 -16.74 -8.09 -25.22
C GLY A 39 -16.02 -7.55 -23.98
N VAL A 40 -16.48 -7.85 -22.76
CA VAL A 40 -15.74 -7.59 -21.53
C VAL A 40 -14.74 -8.73 -21.29
N VAL A 41 -13.46 -8.37 -21.16
CA VAL A 41 -12.34 -9.30 -20.95
C VAL A 41 -12.12 -9.56 -19.48
N ASP A 42 -12.08 -8.47 -18.67
CA ASP A 42 -11.88 -8.57 -17.23
C ASP A 42 -12.59 -7.43 -16.47
N VAL A 43 -12.98 -7.71 -15.26
CA VAL A 43 -13.66 -6.75 -14.36
C VAL A 43 -13.11 -6.89 -12.96
N THR A 44 -12.70 -5.77 -12.39
CA THR A 44 -12.35 -5.67 -10.98
C THR A 44 -13.25 -4.62 -10.33
N VAL A 45 -14.01 -5.02 -9.32
CA VAL A 45 -14.87 -4.11 -8.56
C VAL A 45 -14.27 -3.93 -7.17
N ASP A 46 -13.96 -2.70 -6.84
CA ASP A 46 -13.53 -2.31 -5.50
C ASP A 46 -14.65 -1.56 -4.78
N VAL A 47 -15.18 -2.21 -3.75
CA VAL A 47 -16.23 -1.64 -2.92
C VAL A 47 -15.74 -0.48 -2.07
N MET A 48 -14.44 -0.49 -1.69
CA MET A 48 -13.87 0.54 -0.82
C MET A 48 -13.68 1.87 -1.53
N SER A 49 -13.21 1.85 -2.78
CA SER A 49 -13.11 3.06 -3.62
C SER A 49 -14.41 3.40 -4.34
N ALA A 50 -15.42 2.52 -4.28
CA ALA A 50 -16.65 2.59 -5.05
C ALA A 50 -16.39 2.65 -6.57
N ARG A 51 -15.35 1.96 -7.06
CA ARG A 51 -14.94 1.93 -8.46
C ARG A 51 -15.06 0.53 -9.06
N ALA A 52 -15.40 0.49 -10.35
CA ALA A 52 -15.32 -0.71 -11.18
C ALA A 52 -14.36 -0.44 -12.34
N ARG A 53 -13.26 -1.18 -12.38
CA ARG A 53 -12.31 -1.18 -13.50
C ARG A 53 -12.68 -2.28 -14.46
N VAL A 54 -12.94 -1.92 -15.71
CA VAL A 54 -13.43 -2.83 -16.74
C VAL A 54 -12.47 -2.82 -17.92
N ARG A 55 -11.87 -3.99 -18.23
CA ARG A 55 -11.10 -4.20 -19.44
C ARG A 55 -12.00 -4.86 -20.48
N HIS A 56 -12.17 -4.22 -21.63
CA HIS A 56 -13.07 -4.65 -22.68
C HIS A 56 -12.50 -4.34 -24.06
N HIS A 57 -12.99 -5.02 -25.10
CA HIS A 57 -12.65 -4.72 -26.49
C HIS A 57 -13.17 -3.33 -26.88
N SER A 58 -12.44 -2.64 -27.76
CA SER A 58 -12.73 -1.25 -28.18
C SER A 58 -14.15 -1.02 -28.72
N GLY A 59 -14.86 -2.06 -29.18
CA GLY A 59 -16.23 -2.00 -29.66
C GLY A 59 -17.32 -1.99 -28.61
N VAL A 60 -16.99 -2.10 -27.30
CA VAL A 60 -18.01 -2.08 -26.23
C VAL A 60 -18.35 -0.65 -25.86
N GLU A 61 -19.61 -0.26 -26.10
CA GLU A 61 -20.10 1.09 -25.75
C GLU A 61 -20.17 1.30 -24.24
N ARG A 62 -19.80 2.49 -23.76
CA ARG A 62 -19.88 2.90 -22.35
C ARG A 62 -21.28 2.71 -21.76
N ALA A 63 -22.32 2.98 -22.57
CA ALA A 63 -23.71 2.84 -22.17
C ALA A 63 -24.06 1.39 -21.77
N ARG A 64 -23.56 0.37 -22.46
CA ARG A 64 -23.84 -1.06 -22.18
C ARG A 64 -23.30 -1.48 -20.81
N ILE A 65 -22.10 -0.99 -20.42
CA ILE A 65 -21.52 -1.26 -19.11
C ILE A 65 -22.31 -0.52 -18.02
N ALA A 66 -22.63 0.76 -18.24
CA ALA A 66 -23.45 1.55 -17.31
C ALA A 66 -24.84 0.94 -17.11
N ASP A 67 -25.47 0.39 -18.17
CA ASP A 67 -26.74 -0.32 -18.11
C ASP A 67 -26.63 -1.64 -17.34
N ALA A 68 -25.53 -2.35 -17.46
CA ALA A 68 -25.28 -3.56 -16.68
C ALA A 68 -25.18 -3.23 -15.18
N ILE A 69 -24.51 -2.13 -14.81
CA ILE A 69 -24.44 -1.65 -13.43
C ILE A 69 -25.83 -1.23 -12.93
N ARG A 70 -26.61 -0.53 -13.75
CA ARG A 70 -27.99 -0.12 -13.40
C ARG A 70 -28.92 -1.34 -13.21
N ARG A 71 -28.80 -2.34 -14.07
CA ARG A 71 -29.57 -3.60 -13.94
C ARG A 71 -29.22 -4.37 -12.66
N ALA A 72 -27.98 -4.23 -12.17
CA ALA A 72 -27.58 -4.77 -10.88
C ALA A 72 -28.16 -3.99 -9.68
N GLY A 73 -28.88 -2.87 -9.92
CA GLY A 73 -29.49 -2.04 -8.88
C GLY A 73 -28.60 -0.90 -8.36
N TYR A 74 -27.54 -0.56 -9.08
CA TYR A 74 -26.56 0.47 -8.70
C TYR A 74 -26.50 1.61 -9.71
N ARG A 75 -25.95 2.78 -9.31
CA ARG A 75 -25.75 3.92 -10.22
C ARG A 75 -24.32 3.95 -10.69
N ALA A 76 -24.12 4.00 -12.03
CA ALA A 76 -22.84 4.21 -12.65
C ALA A 76 -22.69 5.67 -13.05
N GLU A 77 -21.60 6.30 -12.64
CA GLU A 77 -21.14 7.60 -13.15
C GLU A 77 -19.83 7.34 -13.89
N PRO A 78 -19.70 7.75 -15.17
CA PRO A 78 -18.40 7.66 -15.87
C PRO A 78 -17.39 8.56 -15.16
N ASP A 79 -16.17 8.07 -14.95
CA ASP A 79 -15.11 8.90 -14.41
C ASP A 79 -14.63 9.85 -15.52
N GLU A 80 -14.88 11.15 -15.37
CA GLU A 80 -14.57 12.19 -16.38
C GLU A 80 -13.04 12.43 -16.52
N ASN A 81 -12.21 11.76 -15.74
CA ASN A 81 -10.75 11.93 -15.77
C ASN A 81 -10.02 11.09 -16.84
N THR A 82 -10.71 10.26 -17.62
CA THR A 82 -10.12 9.67 -18.83
C THR A 82 -10.29 10.66 -19.99
N VAL A 83 -9.30 11.50 -20.18
CA VAL A 83 -9.18 12.41 -21.32
C VAL A 83 -9.06 11.56 -22.60
N ASP A 84 -10.14 11.47 -23.38
CA ASP A 84 -10.04 11.09 -24.78
C ASP A 84 -9.29 12.23 -25.50
N ALA A 85 -8.14 11.93 -26.09
CA ALA A 85 -7.24 12.90 -26.73
C ALA A 85 -7.83 13.57 -28.00
N ASP A 86 -9.10 13.34 -28.32
CA ASP A 86 -9.69 13.74 -29.62
C ASP A 86 -10.85 14.75 -29.56
N THR A 87 -11.20 15.30 -28.39
CA THR A 87 -12.18 16.41 -28.35
C THR A 87 -11.71 17.54 -27.47
N ALA A 88 -11.02 18.49 -28.10
CA ALA A 88 -10.69 19.79 -27.53
C ALA A 88 -11.96 20.65 -27.42
N ASP A 89 -12.53 20.75 -26.19
CA ASP A 89 -13.43 21.84 -25.83
C ASP A 89 -13.01 22.38 -24.46
N PRO A 90 -12.51 23.62 -24.38
CA PRO A 90 -11.85 24.16 -23.19
C PRO A 90 -12.81 25.00 -22.35
N LEU A 91 -13.65 24.38 -21.53
CA LEU A 91 -14.24 25.07 -20.39
C LEU A 91 -14.36 24.10 -19.19
N PRO A 92 -13.68 24.36 -18.05
CA PRO A 92 -13.88 23.58 -16.86
C PRO A 92 -15.24 23.91 -16.27
N ARG A 93 -16.23 23.06 -16.56
CA ARG A 93 -17.46 23.04 -15.76
C ARG A 93 -17.07 22.48 -14.40
N THR A 94 -17.17 23.31 -13.37
CA THR A 94 -17.12 22.88 -11.98
C THR A 94 -17.98 21.65 -11.80
N PRO A 95 -17.44 20.52 -11.28
CA PRO A 95 -18.26 19.34 -11.04
C PRO A 95 -19.36 19.74 -10.06
N ARG A 96 -20.61 19.78 -10.56
CA ARG A 96 -21.78 19.76 -9.67
C ARG A 96 -21.67 18.45 -8.91
N ARG A 97 -21.13 18.50 -7.70
CA ARG A 97 -21.33 17.44 -6.71
C ARG A 97 -22.83 17.20 -6.64
N PRO A 98 -23.36 16.03 -7.03
CA PRO A 98 -24.69 15.67 -6.60
C PRO A 98 -24.61 15.73 -5.08
N SER A 99 -25.49 16.46 -4.46
CA SER A 99 -25.49 16.69 -3.03
C SER A 99 -25.66 15.32 -2.33
N GLY A 100 -24.55 14.66 -2.01
CA GLY A 100 -24.54 13.39 -1.25
C GLY A 100 -25.26 13.51 0.09
N LEU A 101 -25.43 14.73 0.58
CA LEU A 101 -26.28 15.08 1.70
C LEU A 101 -27.77 14.71 1.50
N SER A 102 -28.31 14.84 0.28
CA SER A 102 -29.74 14.52 0.05
C SER A 102 -30.02 13.02 0.05
N ALA A 103 -29.12 12.19 -0.49
CA ALA A 103 -29.31 10.73 -0.49
C ALA A 103 -29.06 10.12 0.89
N HIS A 104 -28.09 10.63 1.64
CA HIS A 104 -27.81 10.18 3.00
C HIS A 104 -28.91 10.61 3.99
N SER A 105 -29.39 11.85 3.88
CA SER A 105 -30.51 12.34 4.70
C SER A 105 -31.83 11.59 4.42
N ALA A 106 -32.08 11.22 3.15
CA ALA A 106 -33.24 10.39 2.80
C ALA A 106 -33.15 8.98 3.44
N ARG A 107 -32.02 8.33 3.42
CA ARG A 107 -31.81 7.03 4.10
C ARG A 107 -32.01 7.14 5.61
N ILE A 108 -31.50 8.18 6.26
CA ILE A 108 -31.71 8.43 7.68
C ILE A 108 -33.19 8.63 7.98
N ALA A 109 -33.88 9.44 7.17
CA ALA A 109 -35.31 9.71 7.37
C ALA A 109 -36.18 8.44 7.24
N ILE A 110 -35.87 7.59 6.24
CA ILE A 110 -36.58 6.32 6.03
C ILE A 110 -36.33 5.33 7.17
N ALA A 111 -35.09 5.17 7.62
CA ALA A 111 -34.77 4.29 8.75
C ALA A 111 -35.36 4.80 10.06
N ALA A 112 -35.36 6.12 10.30
CA ALA A 112 -36.03 6.75 11.44
C ALA A 112 -37.56 6.57 11.39
N ALA A 113 -38.15 6.70 10.21
CA ALA A 113 -39.59 6.43 10.02
C ALA A 113 -39.93 4.96 10.29
N ALA A 114 -39.13 4.02 9.79
CA ALA A 114 -39.28 2.59 10.05
C ALA A 114 -39.21 2.27 11.55
N ALA A 115 -38.20 2.82 12.25
CA ALA A 115 -38.07 2.64 13.69
C ALA A 115 -39.21 3.27 14.50
N LEU A 116 -39.64 4.47 14.12
CA LEU A 116 -40.79 5.14 14.77
C LEU A 116 -42.07 4.36 14.56
N LEU A 117 -42.38 3.92 13.34
CA LEU A 117 -43.57 3.13 13.03
C LEU A 117 -43.55 1.77 13.77
N LEU A 118 -42.39 1.13 13.89
CA LEU A 118 -42.24 -0.07 14.70
C LEU A 118 -42.56 0.19 16.16
N LEU A 119 -42.03 1.25 16.74
CA LEU A 119 -42.27 1.63 18.13
C LEU A 119 -43.76 1.94 18.38
N LEU A 120 -44.39 2.72 17.49
CA LEU A 120 -45.82 3.01 17.57
C LEU A 120 -46.67 1.74 17.42
N GLY A 121 -46.30 0.81 16.54
CA GLY A 121 -46.92 -0.49 16.41
C GLY A 121 -46.82 -1.33 17.67
N MET A 122 -45.67 -1.37 18.31
CA MET A 122 -45.47 -2.08 19.60
C MET A 122 -46.27 -1.44 20.76
N ILE A 123 -46.40 -0.13 20.76
CA ILE A 123 -47.24 0.58 21.73
C ILE A 123 -48.73 0.26 21.49
N ALA A 124 -49.18 0.32 20.25
CA ALA A 124 -50.55 -0.01 19.86
C ALA A 124 -50.93 -1.47 20.18
N ASP A 125 -50.03 -2.40 20.03
CA ASP A 125 -50.18 -3.81 20.36
C ASP A 125 -50.33 -4.06 21.86
N ARG A 126 -49.70 -3.21 22.71
CA ARG A 126 -49.73 -3.30 24.18
C ARG A 126 -50.87 -2.50 24.83
N THR A 127 -51.42 -1.53 24.13
CA THR A 127 -52.47 -0.66 24.62
C THR A 127 -53.79 -1.04 23.95
N ASP A 128 -54.65 -1.84 24.43
CA ASP A 128 -55.97 -2.24 23.89
C ASP A 128 -56.49 -1.52 22.62
N ALA A 129 -55.54 -1.01 21.81
CA ALA A 129 -55.81 -0.44 20.51
C ALA A 129 -56.27 -1.55 19.56
N SER A 130 -57.08 -1.22 18.56
CA SER A 130 -57.52 -2.20 17.56
C SER A 130 -56.33 -2.92 16.95
N ALA A 131 -56.33 -4.26 16.98
CA ALA A 131 -55.27 -5.10 16.38
C ALA A 131 -54.99 -4.71 14.91
N SER A 132 -55.99 -4.21 14.20
CA SER A 132 -55.83 -3.71 12.83
C SER A 132 -54.93 -2.49 12.73
N ILE A 133 -54.88 -1.62 13.76
CA ILE A 133 -53.99 -0.45 13.79
C ILE A 133 -52.53 -0.91 14.01
N ALA A 134 -52.30 -1.84 14.94
CA ALA A 134 -50.98 -2.39 15.17
C ALA A 134 -50.43 -3.09 13.91
N ILE A 135 -51.23 -3.94 13.26
CA ILE A 135 -50.86 -4.62 12.00
C ILE A 135 -50.58 -3.61 10.88
N ALA A 136 -51.38 -2.55 10.74
CA ALA A 136 -51.13 -1.52 9.74
C ALA A 136 -49.82 -0.76 9.99
N LEU A 137 -49.48 -0.43 11.25
CA LEU A 137 -48.23 0.21 11.63
C LEU A 137 -47.03 -0.69 11.37
N PHE A 138 -47.11 -1.99 11.68
CA PHE A 138 -46.08 -2.96 11.35
C PHE A 138 -45.91 -3.11 9.83
N GLY A 139 -46.99 -3.09 9.06
CA GLY A 139 -46.96 -3.09 7.59
C GLY A 139 -46.21 -1.87 7.02
N LEU A 140 -46.57 -0.68 7.50
CA LEU A 140 -45.86 0.55 7.09
C LEU A 140 -44.38 0.55 7.50
N SER A 141 -44.07 0.05 8.68
CA SER A 141 -42.69 -0.13 9.12
C SER A 141 -41.91 -1.11 8.23
N THR A 142 -42.53 -2.25 7.88
CA THR A 142 -41.93 -3.25 6.95
C THR A 142 -41.70 -2.64 5.58
N ILE A 143 -42.63 -1.85 5.03
CA ILE A 143 -42.45 -1.15 3.74
C ILE A 143 -41.33 -0.12 3.84
N ALA A 144 -41.31 0.70 4.89
CA ALA A 144 -40.26 1.70 5.08
C ALA A 144 -38.88 1.07 5.23
N GLY A 145 -38.71 0.07 6.14
CA GLY A 145 -37.48 -0.66 6.34
C GLY A 145 -37.03 -1.46 5.10
N GLY A 146 -37.98 -2.01 4.36
CA GLY A 146 -37.75 -2.76 3.13
C GLY A 146 -37.50 -1.91 1.87
N TRP A 147 -37.67 -0.58 1.95
CA TRP A 147 -37.63 0.31 0.77
C TRP A 147 -36.37 0.13 -0.11
N TYR A 148 -35.22 -0.05 0.48
CA TYR A 148 -33.96 -0.31 -0.24
C TYR A 148 -33.62 -1.80 -0.31
N VAL A 149 -34.03 -2.60 0.66
CA VAL A 149 -33.70 -4.01 0.81
C VAL A 149 -34.45 -4.88 -0.20
N ILE A 150 -35.77 -4.72 -0.28
CA ILE A 150 -36.62 -5.57 -1.12
C ILE A 150 -36.30 -5.44 -2.63
N PRO A 151 -36.15 -4.24 -3.21
CA PRO A 151 -35.79 -4.11 -4.62
C PRO A 151 -34.42 -4.74 -4.95
N ARG A 152 -33.43 -4.60 -4.04
CA ARG A 152 -32.12 -5.22 -4.18
C ARG A 152 -32.20 -6.74 -4.04
N GLY A 153 -32.98 -7.23 -3.10
CA GLY A 153 -33.24 -8.66 -2.93
C GLY A 153 -33.86 -9.28 -4.17
N LEU A 154 -34.85 -8.60 -4.78
CA LEU A 154 -35.48 -9.05 -6.03
C LEU A 154 -34.49 -9.04 -7.21
N SER A 155 -33.64 -8.03 -7.29
CA SER A 155 -32.57 -8.00 -8.28
C SER A 155 -31.56 -9.15 -8.07
N ALA A 156 -31.17 -9.43 -6.82
CA ALA A 156 -30.31 -10.55 -6.48
C ALA A 156 -30.95 -11.90 -6.87
N ALA A 157 -32.24 -12.09 -6.61
CA ALA A 157 -32.98 -13.28 -7.01
C ALA A 157 -32.94 -13.50 -8.53
N ARG A 158 -33.20 -12.43 -9.32
CA ARG A 158 -33.14 -12.47 -10.80
C ARG A 158 -31.74 -12.88 -11.30
N ASN A 159 -30.71 -12.45 -10.59
CA ASN A 159 -29.30 -12.76 -10.91
C ASN A 159 -28.82 -14.07 -10.24
N ARG A 160 -29.71 -14.87 -9.65
CA ARG A 160 -29.40 -16.13 -8.91
C ARG A 160 -28.33 -15.93 -7.84
N ALA A 161 -28.34 -14.77 -7.18
CA ALA A 161 -27.43 -14.44 -6.08
C ALA A 161 -28.15 -14.56 -4.75
N LEU A 162 -27.64 -15.41 -3.87
CA LEU A 162 -28.12 -15.53 -2.50
C LEU A 162 -27.41 -14.50 -1.61
N ASP A 163 -27.75 -13.23 -1.77
CA ASP A 163 -27.20 -12.15 -0.95
C ASP A 163 -28.07 -11.86 0.30
N MET A 164 -27.56 -11.00 1.17
CA MET A 164 -28.26 -10.66 2.42
C MET A 164 -29.62 -9.99 2.18
N ASN A 165 -29.73 -9.15 1.14
CA ASN A 165 -30.97 -8.46 0.84
C ASN A 165 -32.07 -9.47 0.42
N PHE A 166 -31.67 -10.50 -0.33
CA PHE A 166 -32.57 -11.59 -0.71
C PHE A 166 -33.02 -12.40 0.52
N LEU A 167 -32.07 -12.80 1.39
CA LEU A 167 -32.38 -13.59 2.59
C LEU A 167 -33.28 -12.80 3.56
N MET A 168 -33.00 -11.50 3.77
CA MET A 168 -33.83 -10.61 4.61
C MET A 168 -35.22 -10.41 4.02
N SER A 169 -35.35 -10.29 2.69
CA SER A 169 -36.65 -10.16 2.03
C SER A 169 -37.50 -11.42 2.20
N ILE A 170 -36.88 -12.62 2.06
CA ILE A 170 -37.58 -13.90 2.30
C ILE A 170 -37.96 -14.04 3.77
N ALA A 171 -37.08 -13.69 4.70
CA ALA A 171 -37.36 -13.78 6.13
C ALA A 171 -38.57 -12.89 6.53
N ALA A 172 -38.57 -11.64 6.06
CA ALA A 172 -39.67 -10.72 6.33
C ALA A 172 -40.99 -11.16 5.70
N LEU A 173 -40.96 -11.62 4.43
CA LEU A 173 -42.16 -12.16 3.76
C LEU A 173 -42.67 -13.42 4.48
N GLY A 174 -41.77 -14.32 4.84
CA GLY A 174 -42.09 -15.56 5.58
C GLY A 174 -42.71 -15.25 6.95
N ALA A 175 -42.19 -14.27 7.68
CA ALA A 175 -42.73 -13.83 8.96
C ALA A 175 -44.18 -13.30 8.81
N TRP A 176 -44.46 -12.53 7.75
CA TRP A 176 -45.81 -12.10 7.43
C TRP A 176 -46.75 -13.28 7.13
N LEU A 177 -46.30 -14.28 6.38
CA LEU A 177 -47.07 -15.45 5.99
C LEU A 177 -47.45 -16.37 7.17
N ILE A 178 -46.58 -16.43 8.19
CA ILE A 178 -46.82 -17.22 9.40
C ILE A 178 -47.57 -16.45 10.49
N GLY A 179 -47.94 -15.18 10.23
CA GLY A 179 -48.73 -14.36 11.16
C GLY A 179 -47.88 -13.60 12.20
N GLU A 180 -46.61 -13.35 11.93
CA GLU A 180 -45.69 -12.64 12.82
C GLU A 180 -45.27 -11.26 12.24
N PRO A 181 -46.22 -10.27 12.07
CA PRO A 181 -45.93 -8.98 11.45
C PRO A 181 -44.92 -8.13 12.27
N THR A 182 -44.96 -8.27 13.60
CA THR A 182 -44.00 -7.59 14.50
C THR A 182 -42.57 -7.99 14.23
N GLU A 183 -42.31 -9.29 14.04
CA GLU A 183 -40.98 -9.83 13.73
C GLU A 183 -40.51 -9.35 12.36
N ALA A 184 -41.39 -9.30 11.34
CA ALA A 184 -41.04 -8.80 10.01
C ALA A 184 -40.65 -7.31 10.06
N ALA A 185 -41.43 -6.48 10.77
CA ALA A 185 -41.19 -5.06 10.93
C ALA A 185 -39.88 -4.79 11.71
N ALA A 186 -39.68 -5.53 12.82
CA ALA A 186 -38.49 -5.42 13.62
C ALA A 186 -37.22 -5.84 12.82
N THR A 187 -37.31 -6.92 12.05
CA THR A 187 -36.21 -7.42 11.21
C THR A 187 -35.76 -6.39 10.19
N LEU A 188 -36.67 -5.86 9.36
CA LEU A 188 -36.32 -4.88 8.33
C LEU A 188 -36.01 -3.49 8.91
N GLY A 189 -36.70 -3.09 9.99
CA GLY A 189 -36.40 -1.82 10.67
C GLY A 189 -35.02 -1.79 11.31
N LEU A 190 -34.63 -2.83 12.07
CA LEU A 190 -33.30 -2.97 12.64
C LEU A 190 -32.24 -3.11 11.54
N PHE A 191 -32.53 -3.84 10.47
CA PHE A 191 -31.61 -3.98 9.35
C PHE A 191 -31.34 -2.63 8.66
N ALA A 192 -32.38 -1.79 8.44
CA ALA A 192 -32.20 -0.47 7.85
C ALA A 192 -31.32 0.45 8.73
N VAL A 193 -31.52 0.42 10.05
CA VAL A 193 -30.67 1.16 11.00
C VAL A 193 -29.23 0.65 10.96
N ALA A 194 -29.04 -0.65 10.91
CA ALA A 194 -27.75 -1.28 10.90
C ALA A 194 -26.97 -0.98 9.60
N GLU A 195 -27.64 -1.01 8.43
CA GLU A 195 -27.05 -0.63 7.14
C GLU A 195 -26.54 0.83 7.18
N LEU A 196 -27.26 1.73 7.87
CA LEU A 196 -26.81 3.10 8.08
C LEU A 196 -25.54 3.19 8.94
N LEU A 197 -25.49 2.47 10.06
CA LEU A 197 -24.33 2.45 10.95
C LEU A 197 -23.12 1.83 10.25
N GLU A 198 -23.33 0.81 9.46
CA GLU A 198 -22.31 0.15 8.66
C GLU A 198 -21.76 1.09 7.59
N SER A 199 -22.64 1.75 6.81
CA SER A 199 -22.21 2.73 5.79
C SER A 199 -21.46 3.90 6.40
N TYR A 200 -21.88 4.40 7.56
CA TYR A 200 -21.15 5.43 8.30
C TYR A 200 -19.75 4.98 8.72
N SER A 201 -19.63 3.75 9.21
CA SER A 201 -18.35 3.17 9.64
C SER A 201 -17.42 2.96 8.44
N MET A 202 -17.96 2.51 7.30
CA MET A 202 -17.23 2.36 6.05
C MET A 202 -16.75 3.70 5.51
N ASP A 203 -17.59 4.73 5.52
CA ASP A 203 -17.23 6.09 5.11
C ASP A 203 -16.14 6.69 6.01
N ARG A 204 -16.14 6.34 7.30
CA ARG A 204 -15.07 6.74 8.22
C ARG A 204 -13.74 6.07 7.86
N ALA A 205 -13.75 4.79 7.48
CA ALA A 205 -12.57 4.08 7.00
C ALA A 205 -12.06 4.69 5.69
N ARG A 206 -12.95 4.96 4.72
CA ARG A 206 -12.63 5.63 3.44
C ARG A 206 -12.02 7.01 3.64
N ARG A 207 -12.60 7.84 4.54
CA ARG A 207 -12.07 9.18 4.85
C ARG A 207 -10.67 9.15 5.43
N ALA A 208 -10.30 8.09 6.14
CA ALA A 208 -8.96 7.93 6.68
C ALA A 208 -7.90 7.77 5.58
N VAL A 209 -8.25 7.13 4.47
CA VAL A 209 -7.38 6.98 3.28
C VAL A 209 -7.41 8.26 2.44
N ASN A 210 -8.61 8.81 2.17
CA ASN A 210 -8.77 10.03 1.39
C ASN A 210 -8.14 11.27 2.07
N GLY A 211 -7.83 11.19 3.37
CA GLY A 211 -7.05 12.21 4.08
C GLY A 211 -5.67 12.43 3.47
N LEU A 212 -5.05 11.38 2.91
CA LEU A 212 -3.78 11.46 2.20
C LEU A 212 -3.91 12.26 0.88
N MET A 213 -5.06 12.18 0.22
CA MET A 213 -5.34 12.90 -1.04
C MET A 213 -5.41 14.42 -0.87
N LYS A 214 -5.63 14.94 0.34
CA LYS A 214 -5.68 16.39 0.63
C LYS A 214 -4.31 17.01 0.92
N LEU A 215 -3.23 16.24 0.81
CA LEU A 215 -1.89 16.73 1.10
C LEU A 215 -1.36 17.65 -0.01
N SER A 216 -1.67 17.40 -1.29
CA SER A 216 -1.24 18.25 -2.39
C SER A 216 -2.19 19.45 -2.58
N PRO A 217 -1.66 20.68 -2.72
CA PRO A 217 -2.47 21.86 -3.05
C PRO A 217 -3.01 21.78 -4.48
N ALA A 218 -4.19 22.37 -4.71
CA ALA A 218 -4.81 22.38 -6.03
C ALA A 218 -4.18 23.41 -6.98
N THR A 219 -3.50 24.43 -6.45
CA THR A 219 -2.89 25.53 -7.22
C THR A 219 -1.46 25.78 -6.78
N ALA A 220 -0.63 26.26 -7.71
CA ALA A 220 0.76 26.66 -7.51
C ALA A 220 0.97 28.12 -7.93
N SER A 221 1.87 28.82 -7.25
CA SER A 221 2.34 30.16 -7.65
C SER A 221 3.59 30.01 -8.52
N VAL A 222 3.45 30.17 -9.83
CA VAL A 222 4.54 29.98 -10.81
C VAL A 222 5.11 31.34 -11.20
N ARG A 223 6.44 31.45 -11.20
CA ARG A 223 7.15 32.63 -11.69
C ARG A 223 7.32 32.52 -13.21
N ARG A 224 6.73 33.47 -13.94
CA ARG A 224 6.85 33.61 -15.41
C ARG A 224 7.41 35.00 -15.73
N GLY A 225 8.70 35.06 -16.01
CA GLY A 225 9.43 36.34 -16.10
C GLY A 225 9.43 37.04 -14.74
N ASP A 226 9.08 38.34 -14.71
CA ASP A 226 9.00 39.14 -13.49
C ASP A 226 7.65 39.08 -12.78
N THR A 227 6.71 38.27 -13.29
CA THR A 227 5.37 38.17 -12.71
C THR A 227 5.16 36.77 -12.08
N GLU A 228 4.40 36.80 -11.01
CA GLU A 228 3.94 35.59 -10.33
C GLU A 228 2.48 35.30 -10.69
N VAL A 229 2.20 34.12 -11.21
CA VAL A 229 0.86 33.73 -11.67
C VAL A 229 0.42 32.50 -10.93
N ARG A 230 -0.79 32.54 -10.35
CA ARG A 230 -1.39 31.36 -9.70
C ARG A 230 -2.08 30.50 -10.73
N VAL A 231 -1.62 29.27 -10.87
CA VAL A 231 -2.16 28.31 -11.86
C VAL A 231 -2.57 27.00 -11.17
N PRO A 232 -3.50 26.21 -11.73
CA PRO A 232 -3.72 24.84 -11.31
C PRO A 232 -2.41 24.03 -11.38
N VAL A 233 -2.12 23.18 -10.38
CA VAL A 233 -0.88 22.38 -10.32
C VAL A 233 -0.71 21.52 -11.58
N ALA A 234 -1.82 21.00 -12.13
CA ALA A 234 -1.80 20.22 -13.37
C ALA A 234 -1.27 20.98 -14.61
N GLN A 235 -1.19 22.30 -14.56
CA GLN A 235 -0.68 23.15 -15.64
C GLN A 235 0.78 23.57 -15.44
N VAL A 236 1.40 23.18 -14.33
CA VAL A 236 2.82 23.45 -14.08
C VAL A 236 3.65 22.51 -14.96
N ARG A 237 4.58 23.09 -15.73
CA ARG A 237 5.48 22.35 -16.62
C ARG A 237 6.79 22.03 -15.92
N ILE A 238 7.43 20.94 -16.32
CA ILE A 238 8.79 20.61 -15.87
C ILE A 238 9.73 21.76 -16.25
N GLY A 239 10.56 22.19 -15.31
CA GLY A 239 11.50 23.32 -15.43
C GLY A 239 10.92 24.69 -15.05
N GLU A 240 9.60 24.83 -14.84
CA GLU A 240 9.02 26.08 -14.29
C GLU A 240 9.38 26.26 -12.81
N THR A 241 9.57 27.50 -12.40
CA THR A 241 9.89 27.85 -11.02
C THR A 241 8.62 28.17 -10.23
N VAL A 242 8.42 27.46 -9.13
CA VAL A 242 7.29 27.61 -8.20
C VAL A 242 7.76 28.32 -6.95
N VAL A 243 7.05 29.36 -6.53
CA VAL A 243 7.32 30.11 -5.30
C VAL A 243 6.47 29.55 -4.17
N VAL A 244 7.11 29.17 -3.07
CA VAL A 244 6.45 28.62 -1.88
C VAL A 244 6.81 29.45 -0.65
N ARG A 245 5.80 30.07 -0.04
CA ARG A 245 5.95 30.97 1.10
C ARG A 245 5.88 30.19 2.43
N PRO A 246 6.34 30.76 3.54
CA PRO A 246 6.14 30.19 4.86
C PRO A 246 4.66 29.85 5.14
N GLY A 247 4.41 28.65 5.64
CA GLY A 247 3.07 28.13 5.92
C GLY A 247 2.35 27.57 4.69
N GLU A 248 2.92 27.68 3.48
CA GLU A 248 2.36 27.08 2.27
C GLU A 248 2.89 25.65 2.06
N LYS A 249 2.07 24.82 1.43
CA LYS A 249 2.47 23.48 1.01
C LYS A 249 3.21 23.57 -0.32
N VAL A 250 4.27 22.79 -0.44
CA VAL A 250 4.97 22.56 -1.71
C VAL A 250 4.00 21.87 -2.68
N SER A 251 3.87 22.41 -3.89
CA SER A 251 2.88 21.93 -4.88
C SER A 251 3.47 20.99 -5.94
N VAL A 252 4.79 20.93 -6.09
CA VAL A 252 5.51 20.13 -7.09
C VAL A 252 6.69 19.43 -6.46
N ASP A 253 7.14 18.32 -7.05
CA ASP A 253 8.47 17.78 -6.77
C ASP A 253 9.50 18.60 -7.54
N GLY A 254 10.59 18.98 -6.89
CA GLY A 254 11.60 19.78 -7.53
C GLY A 254 12.81 20.06 -6.66
N GLU A 255 13.74 20.81 -7.23
CA GLU A 255 15.00 21.26 -6.62
C GLU A 255 14.89 22.72 -6.19
N VAL A 256 15.36 23.07 -5.01
CA VAL A 256 15.44 24.43 -4.53
C VAL A 256 16.47 25.21 -5.35
N VAL A 257 16.05 26.27 -6.03
CA VAL A 257 16.95 27.14 -6.83
C VAL A 257 17.27 28.45 -6.10
N ILE A 258 16.38 28.93 -5.23
CA ILE A 258 16.59 30.14 -4.41
C ILE A 258 15.94 29.91 -3.04
N GLY A 259 16.65 30.36 -2.00
CA GLY A 259 16.14 30.39 -0.63
C GLY A 259 16.73 29.31 0.26
N ARG A 260 16.38 29.40 1.54
CA ARG A 260 16.65 28.42 2.57
C ARG A 260 15.49 28.38 3.54
N SER A 261 15.04 27.18 3.91
CA SER A 261 13.95 27.02 4.86
C SER A 261 14.01 25.65 5.51
N SER A 262 13.35 25.52 6.65
CA SER A 262 13.02 24.24 7.24
C SER A 262 11.69 23.76 6.65
N VAL A 263 11.63 22.50 6.18
CA VAL A 263 10.47 21.92 5.49
C VAL A 263 10.01 20.67 6.25
N ASP A 264 8.73 20.67 6.64
CA ASP A 264 8.10 19.48 7.25
C ASP A 264 7.68 18.51 6.15
N GLN A 265 8.39 17.39 6.05
CA GLN A 265 8.16 16.31 5.10
C GLN A 265 7.42 15.12 5.72
N ALA A 266 6.99 15.21 6.98
CA ALA A 266 6.28 14.14 7.70
C ALA A 266 5.10 13.53 6.92
N PRO A 267 4.31 14.30 6.15
CA PRO A 267 3.20 13.73 5.37
C PRO A 267 3.63 12.72 4.30
N ILE A 268 4.90 12.73 3.88
CA ILE A 268 5.46 11.88 2.82
C ILE A 268 6.42 10.84 3.40
N THR A 269 7.41 11.31 4.17
CA THR A 269 8.47 10.45 4.72
C THR A 269 8.09 9.81 6.06
N GLY A 270 7.09 10.36 6.75
CA GLY A 270 6.73 9.95 8.11
C GLY A 270 7.75 10.34 9.18
N GLU A 271 8.71 11.23 8.86
CA GLU A 271 9.68 11.77 9.82
C GLU A 271 9.10 13.00 10.52
N SER A 272 9.09 13.00 11.85
CA SER A 272 8.45 14.07 12.63
C SER A 272 9.27 15.37 12.72
N MET A 273 10.58 15.32 12.38
CA MET A 273 11.45 16.47 12.46
C MET A 273 11.50 17.18 11.10
N PRO A 274 11.28 18.51 11.05
CA PRO A 274 11.50 19.28 9.83
C PRO A 274 12.96 19.18 9.36
N VAL A 275 13.14 19.17 8.05
CA VAL A 275 14.45 19.06 7.39
C VAL A 275 14.84 20.42 6.82
N ASP A 276 16.05 20.88 7.13
CA ASP A 276 16.57 22.11 6.53
C ASP A 276 16.88 21.86 5.06
N LYS A 277 16.41 22.80 4.21
CA LYS A 277 16.58 22.79 2.75
C LYS A 277 17.24 24.08 2.28
N SER A 278 18.20 23.93 1.38
CA SER A 278 18.99 24.97 0.76
C SER A 278 19.06 24.78 -0.76
N VAL A 279 19.69 25.69 -1.46
CA VAL A 279 19.86 25.60 -2.93
C VAL A 279 20.54 24.28 -3.30
N GLY A 280 19.95 23.55 -4.24
CA GLY A 280 20.41 22.24 -4.71
C GLY A 280 19.72 21.05 -4.01
N ASP A 281 18.93 21.30 -2.96
CA ASP A 281 18.23 20.22 -2.26
C ASP A 281 16.87 19.90 -2.88
N ASP A 282 16.54 18.61 -2.91
CA ASP A 282 15.23 18.13 -3.38
C ASP A 282 14.12 18.40 -2.35
N VAL A 283 12.95 18.77 -2.85
CA VAL A 283 11.71 18.94 -2.07
C VAL A 283 10.56 18.23 -2.74
N PHE A 284 9.61 17.73 -1.94
CA PHE A 284 8.49 16.90 -2.40
C PHE A 284 7.15 17.63 -2.27
N ALA A 285 6.28 17.44 -3.27
CA ALA A 285 4.90 17.94 -3.25
C ALA A 285 4.15 17.40 -2.01
N GLY A 286 3.39 18.29 -1.34
CA GLY A 286 2.67 17.94 -0.11
C GLY A 286 3.40 18.28 1.19
N SER A 287 4.72 18.54 1.13
CA SER A 287 5.51 19.03 2.28
C SER A 287 5.08 20.44 2.68
N LEU A 288 5.25 20.81 3.95
CA LEU A 288 4.91 22.14 4.47
C LEU A 288 6.18 22.98 4.64
N ASN A 289 6.23 24.12 3.96
CA ASN A 289 7.31 25.09 4.13
C ASN A 289 7.12 25.90 5.42
N MET A 290 8.15 25.97 6.28
CA MET A 290 7.99 26.51 7.63
C MET A 290 8.41 27.98 7.77
N GLN A 291 9.60 28.39 7.29
CA GLN A 291 10.24 29.64 7.71
C GLN A 291 10.58 30.60 6.56
N GLY A 292 11.37 30.14 5.57
CA GLY A 292 11.84 30.97 4.47
C GLY A 292 10.98 30.87 3.23
N VAL A 293 11.15 31.79 2.28
CA VAL A 293 10.58 31.66 0.94
C VAL A 293 11.49 30.75 0.13
N LEU A 294 10.91 29.75 -0.54
CA LEU A 294 11.62 28.85 -1.44
C LEU A 294 11.15 29.08 -2.87
N GLU A 295 12.09 29.13 -3.80
CA GLU A 295 11.83 28.99 -5.22
C GLU A 295 12.30 27.60 -5.67
N ILE A 296 11.37 26.84 -6.22
CA ILE A 296 11.55 25.44 -6.53
C ILE A 296 11.39 25.24 -8.03
N ARG A 297 12.40 24.73 -8.69
CA ARG A 297 12.31 24.31 -10.09
C ARG A 297 11.68 22.93 -10.17
N SER A 298 10.51 22.85 -10.82
CA SER A 298 9.79 21.58 -10.99
C SER A 298 10.62 20.56 -11.79
N THR A 299 10.80 19.37 -11.24
CA THR A 299 11.53 18.26 -11.88
C THR A 299 10.58 17.19 -12.43
N LYS A 300 9.31 17.19 -11.99
CA LYS A 300 8.30 16.21 -12.40
C LYS A 300 6.98 16.86 -12.77
N ALA A 301 6.21 16.19 -13.62
CA ALA A 301 4.84 16.60 -13.91
C ALA A 301 3.93 16.39 -12.68
N ALA A 302 2.83 17.15 -12.60
CA ALA A 302 1.88 17.05 -11.49
C ALA A 302 1.30 15.63 -11.28
N SER A 303 1.08 14.90 -12.37
CA SER A 303 0.62 13.50 -12.36
C SER A 303 1.67 12.50 -11.87
N ASP A 304 2.94 12.91 -11.87
CA ASP A 304 4.10 12.04 -11.61
C ASP A 304 4.88 12.44 -10.35
N THR A 305 4.32 13.35 -9.55
CA THR A 305 4.90 13.70 -8.26
C THR A 305 4.92 12.50 -7.31
N THR A 306 5.86 12.48 -6.38
CA THR A 306 5.99 11.40 -5.38
C THR A 306 4.67 11.13 -4.67
N ILE A 307 3.93 12.18 -4.28
CA ILE A 307 2.62 12.00 -3.63
C ILE A 307 1.57 11.45 -4.60
N ALA A 308 1.58 11.81 -5.88
CA ALA A 308 0.66 11.26 -6.88
C ALA A 308 0.91 9.76 -7.09
N ARG A 309 2.17 9.34 -7.14
CA ARG A 309 2.55 7.91 -7.23
C ARG A 309 2.20 7.12 -5.97
N VAL A 310 2.41 7.70 -4.78
CA VAL A 310 1.95 7.10 -3.52
C VAL A 310 0.43 6.88 -3.55
N MET A 311 -0.32 7.87 -4.03
CA MET A 311 -1.79 7.76 -4.16
C MET A 311 -2.19 6.67 -5.15
N HIS A 312 -1.55 6.64 -6.32
CA HIS A 312 -1.82 5.62 -7.34
C HIS A 312 -1.51 4.21 -6.82
N ALA A 313 -0.38 4.04 -6.13
CA ALA A 313 -0.03 2.77 -5.51
C ALA A 313 -1.01 2.34 -4.40
N VAL A 314 -1.54 3.29 -3.61
CA VAL A 314 -2.59 3.00 -2.60
C VAL A 314 -3.91 2.63 -3.27
N GLU A 315 -4.30 3.27 -4.37
CA GLU A 315 -5.50 2.91 -5.14
C GLU A 315 -5.36 1.51 -5.76
N GLU A 316 -4.22 1.21 -6.37
CA GLU A 316 -3.91 -0.11 -6.94
C GLU A 316 -3.87 -1.18 -5.84
N ALA A 317 -3.28 -0.84 -4.69
CA ALA A 317 -3.26 -1.70 -3.51
C ALA A 317 -4.66 -2.08 -3.02
N GLN A 318 -5.62 -1.17 -3.10
CA GLN A 318 -7.01 -1.43 -2.72
C GLN A 318 -7.71 -2.36 -3.73
N ALA A 319 -7.35 -2.28 -5.00
CA ALA A 319 -7.91 -3.15 -6.04
C ALA A 319 -7.44 -4.61 -5.93
N SER A 320 -6.27 -4.86 -5.34
CA SER A 320 -5.71 -6.20 -5.19
C SER A 320 -6.33 -6.96 -4.00
N ARG A 321 -6.99 -8.11 -4.27
CA ARG A 321 -7.63 -8.93 -3.22
C ARG A 321 -6.61 -9.72 -2.41
N ALA A 322 -6.57 -9.49 -1.11
CA ALA A 322 -5.74 -10.22 -0.17
C ALA A 322 -6.14 -11.71 -0.02
N PRO A 323 -5.20 -12.60 0.39
CA PRO A 323 -5.49 -14.02 0.63
C PRO A 323 -6.62 -14.25 1.63
N SER A 324 -6.70 -13.44 2.71
CA SER A 324 -7.80 -13.53 3.68
C SER A 324 -9.16 -13.14 3.07
N GLN A 325 -9.21 -12.18 2.15
CA GLN A 325 -10.45 -11.87 1.43
C GLN A 325 -10.87 -13.03 0.52
N ARG A 326 -9.93 -13.60 -0.23
CA ARG A 326 -10.21 -14.79 -1.08
C ARG A 326 -10.71 -15.97 -0.27
N PHE A 327 -10.19 -16.18 0.94
CA PHE A 327 -10.69 -17.20 1.86
C PHE A 327 -12.14 -16.93 2.27
N VAL A 328 -12.46 -15.70 2.69
CA VAL A 328 -13.82 -15.31 3.10
C VAL A 328 -14.81 -15.45 1.94
N ASP A 329 -14.43 -15.03 0.73
CA ASP A 329 -15.28 -15.16 -0.47
C ASP A 329 -15.55 -16.65 -0.80
N ARG A 330 -14.54 -17.53 -0.70
CA ARG A 330 -14.69 -18.96 -0.92
C ARG A 330 -15.57 -19.59 0.15
N PHE A 331 -15.35 -19.23 1.41
CA PHE A 331 -16.17 -19.70 2.53
C PHE A 331 -17.64 -19.32 2.34
N SER A 332 -17.93 -18.05 2.07
CA SER A 332 -19.30 -17.54 1.89
C SER A 332 -20.01 -18.22 0.73
N ARG A 333 -19.29 -18.53 -0.35
CA ARG A 333 -19.85 -19.22 -1.55
C ARG A 333 -20.35 -20.63 -1.25
N ILE A 334 -19.78 -21.30 -0.25
CA ILE A 334 -20.17 -22.65 0.15
C ILE A 334 -21.14 -22.58 1.32
N TYR A 335 -20.81 -21.77 2.32
CA TYR A 335 -21.56 -21.67 3.58
C TYR A 335 -23.01 -21.20 3.36
N THR A 336 -23.22 -20.11 2.61
CA THR A 336 -24.58 -19.56 2.43
C THR A 336 -25.55 -20.53 1.77
N PRO A 337 -25.23 -21.18 0.61
CA PRO A 337 -26.11 -22.21 0.05
C PRO A 337 -26.33 -23.40 0.99
N ALA A 338 -25.31 -23.86 1.71
CA ALA A 338 -25.44 -24.97 2.64
C ALA A 338 -26.43 -24.66 3.76
N VAL A 339 -26.38 -23.44 4.33
CA VAL A 339 -27.32 -23.05 5.39
C VAL A 339 -28.73 -22.82 4.82
N VAL A 340 -28.88 -22.31 3.59
CA VAL A 340 -30.20 -22.22 2.94
C VAL A 340 -30.83 -23.60 2.78
N VAL A 341 -30.07 -24.59 2.29
CA VAL A 341 -30.56 -25.96 2.18
C VAL A 341 -30.92 -26.52 3.56
N ALA A 342 -30.07 -26.33 4.57
CA ALA A 342 -30.34 -26.78 5.93
C ALA A 342 -31.60 -26.12 6.53
N ALA A 343 -31.83 -24.81 6.26
CA ALA A 343 -33.04 -24.11 6.69
C ALA A 343 -34.31 -24.69 6.02
N VAL A 344 -34.25 -24.99 4.72
CA VAL A 344 -35.39 -25.63 4.01
C VAL A 344 -35.65 -27.03 4.59
N LEU A 345 -34.62 -27.83 4.85
CA LEU A 345 -34.78 -29.15 5.47
C LEU A 345 -35.35 -29.03 6.89
N LEU A 346 -34.89 -28.02 7.66
CA LEU A 346 -35.39 -27.74 9.01
C LEU A 346 -36.89 -27.33 9.00
N ALA A 347 -37.32 -26.60 7.99
CA ALA A 347 -38.73 -26.22 7.84
C ALA A 347 -39.63 -27.41 7.49
N ILE A 348 -39.11 -28.39 6.74
CA ILE A 348 -39.93 -29.46 6.14
C ILE A 348 -39.86 -30.79 6.96
N ILE A 349 -38.66 -31.22 7.35
CA ILE A 349 -38.51 -32.57 7.91
C ILE A 349 -39.21 -32.77 9.26
N PRO A 350 -39.03 -31.90 10.28
CA PRO A 350 -39.63 -32.13 11.57
C PRO A 350 -41.18 -32.12 11.54
N PRO A 351 -41.89 -31.18 10.85
CA PRO A 351 -43.34 -31.25 10.74
C PRO A 351 -43.82 -32.51 10.01
N LEU A 352 -43.14 -32.95 8.95
CA LEU A 352 -43.47 -34.22 8.26
C LEU A 352 -43.32 -35.45 9.16
N LEU A 353 -42.40 -35.39 10.12
CA LEU A 353 -42.24 -36.45 11.14
C LEU A 353 -43.19 -36.27 12.33
N GLY A 354 -44.13 -35.31 12.30
CA GLY A 354 -45.05 -35.07 13.37
C GLY A 354 -44.47 -34.35 14.60
N VAL A 355 -43.30 -33.74 14.46
CA VAL A 355 -42.61 -33.01 15.53
C VAL A 355 -42.97 -31.53 15.47
N GLY A 356 -44.01 -31.11 16.17
CA GLY A 356 -44.45 -29.72 16.29
C GLY A 356 -45.24 -29.15 15.06
N ALA A 357 -45.60 -27.89 15.15
CA ALA A 357 -46.37 -27.22 14.09
C ALA A 357 -45.50 -26.73 12.93
N TRP A 358 -46.05 -26.64 11.74
CA TRP A 358 -45.39 -26.06 10.54
C TRP A 358 -44.92 -24.62 10.77
N SER A 359 -45.74 -23.81 11.49
CA SER A 359 -45.41 -22.43 11.85
C SER A 359 -44.10 -22.33 12.63
N ASP A 360 -43.96 -23.17 13.65
CA ASP A 360 -42.78 -23.12 14.57
C ASP A 360 -41.48 -23.49 13.85
N TRP A 361 -41.50 -24.53 13.03
CA TRP A 361 -40.33 -24.92 12.29
C TRP A 361 -39.98 -24.00 11.13
N THR A 362 -41.02 -23.42 10.49
CA THR A 362 -40.82 -22.34 9.50
C THR A 362 -40.22 -21.12 10.15
N TYR A 363 -40.66 -20.69 11.32
CA TYR A 363 -40.10 -19.59 12.08
C TYR A 363 -38.64 -19.83 12.43
N ARG A 364 -38.28 -21.01 12.93
CA ARG A 364 -36.88 -21.40 13.22
C ARG A 364 -36.02 -21.40 11.96
N ALA A 365 -36.53 -21.89 10.86
CA ALA A 365 -35.85 -21.88 9.57
C ALA A 365 -35.62 -20.46 9.05
N LEU A 366 -36.58 -19.55 9.17
CA LEU A 366 -36.42 -18.14 8.82
C LEU A 366 -35.38 -17.45 9.71
N THR A 367 -35.42 -17.72 11.02
CA THR A 367 -34.38 -17.24 11.97
C THR A 367 -33.00 -17.74 11.59
N MET A 368 -32.89 -19.03 11.22
CA MET A 368 -31.64 -19.62 10.73
C MET A 368 -31.16 -18.95 9.46
N LEU A 369 -32.00 -18.60 8.51
CA LEU A 369 -31.66 -17.88 7.27
C LEU A 369 -31.07 -16.50 7.56
N VAL A 370 -31.63 -15.78 8.53
CA VAL A 370 -31.13 -14.46 8.95
C VAL A 370 -29.71 -14.58 9.55
N VAL A 371 -29.51 -15.57 10.45
CA VAL A 371 -28.18 -15.84 11.04
C VAL A 371 -27.17 -16.27 9.99
N ALA A 372 -27.60 -16.86 8.87
CA ALA A 372 -26.73 -17.41 7.82
C ALA A 372 -25.92 -16.35 7.07
N CYS A 373 -26.32 -15.08 7.11
CA CYS A 373 -25.57 -14.02 6.40
C CYS A 373 -24.16 -13.85 6.99
N PRO A 374 -23.07 -14.04 6.23
CA PRO A 374 -21.72 -13.85 6.74
C PRO A 374 -21.28 -12.37 6.75
N CYS A 375 -22.18 -11.42 7.04
CA CYS A 375 -22.00 -9.97 6.88
C CYS A 375 -20.75 -9.46 7.64
N ALA A 376 -20.66 -9.75 8.94
CA ALA A 376 -19.54 -9.37 9.79
C ALA A 376 -18.18 -9.90 9.27
N LEU A 377 -18.18 -11.13 8.74
CA LEU A 377 -16.98 -11.77 8.23
C LEU A 377 -16.49 -11.11 6.94
N VAL A 378 -17.41 -10.82 6.02
CA VAL A 378 -17.13 -10.26 4.69
C VAL A 378 -16.62 -8.82 4.78
N ILE A 379 -17.16 -8.00 5.70
CA ILE A 379 -16.81 -6.59 5.86
C ILE A 379 -15.54 -6.38 6.67
N SER A 380 -15.32 -7.22 7.67
CA SER A 380 -14.21 -7.09 8.61
C SER A 380 -12.85 -7.08 7.93
N THR A 381 -12.62 -7.96 6.95
CA THR A 381 -11.30 -8.14 6.33
C THR A 381 -10.90 -6.92 5.49
N PRO A 382 -11.71 -6.41 4.54
CA PRO A 382 -11.37 -5.19 3.79
C PRO A 382 -11.13 -3.98 4.70
N VAL A 383 -11.99 -3.74 5.69
CA VAL A 383 -11.86 -2.62 6.63
C VAL A 383 -10.53 -2.69 7.39
N THR A 384 -10.17 -3.88 7.87
CA THR A 384 -8.93 -4.08 8.63
C THR A 384 -7.69 -3.87 7.75
N ILE A 385 -7.71 -4.39 6.51
CA ILE A 385 -6.60 -4.22 5.54
C ILE A 385 -6.42 -2.75 5.19
N VAL A 386 -7.50 -2.06 4.81
CA VAL A 386 -7.46 -0.64 4.44
C VAL A 386 -6.99 0.22 5.61
N SER A 387 -7.44 -0.10 6.85
CA SER A 387 -6.95 0.56 8.06
C SER A 387 -5.45 0.33 8.28
N GLY A 388 -4.97 -0.88 8.00
CA GLY A 388 -3.54 -1.23 8.07
C GLY A 388 -2.72 -0.49 7.01
N LEU A 389 -3.18 -0.48 5.76
CA LEU A 389 -2.54 0.27 4.66
C LEU A 389 -2.47 1.77 4.96
N ALA A 390 -3.57 2.36 5.45
CA ALA A 390 -3.58 3.76 5.88
C ALA A 390 -2.61 4.02 7.04
N GLY A 391 -2.50 3.09 7.99
CA GLY A 391 -1.53 3.16 9.09
C GLY A 391 -0.08 3.08 8.60
N ALA A 392 0.21 2.22 7.61
CA ALA A 392 1.51 2.10 6.98
C ALA A 392 1.91 3.40 6.27
N ALA A 393 1.02 3.94 5.43
CA ALA A 393 1.25 5.16 4.68
C ALA A 393 1.51 6.37 5.60
N HIS A 394 0.74 6.52 6.70
CA HIS A 394 1.00 7.56 7.70
C HIS A 394 2.35 7.39 8.42
N GLY A 395 2.86 6.17 8.52
CA GLY A 395 4.17 5.86 9.06
C GLY A 395 5.31 6.00 8.05
N GLY A 396 5.06 6.51 6.83
CA GLY A 396 6.08 6.62 5.77
C GLY A 396 6.43 5.28 5.12
N VAL A 397 5.52 4.32 5.16
CA VAL A 397 5.67 3.00 4.50
C VAL A 397 4.54 2.82 3.49
N LEU A 398 4.90 2.74 2.23
CA LEU A 398 3.97 2.44 1.14
C LEU A 398 3.91 0.93 0.90
N VAL A 399 2.73 0.34 0.98
CA VAL A 399 2.50 -1.09 0.71
C VAL A 399 1.58 -1.22 -0.49
N LYS A 400 2.01 -1.90 -1.55
CA LYS A 400 1.29 -2.04 -2.83
C LYS A 400 0.17 -3.08 -2.80
N GLY A 401 -0.42 -3.35 -1.66
CA GLY A 401 -1.59 -4.22 -1.60
C GLY A 401 -1.82 -4.92 -0.28
N GLY A 402 -3.08 -5.30 -0.07
CA GLY A 402 -3.45 -6.12 1.07
C GLY A 402 -2.74 -7.48 1.08
N ALA A 403 -2.42 -8.01 -0.11
CA ALA A 403 -1.65 -9.24 -0.25
C ALA A 403 -0.23 -9.10 0.29
N HIS A 404 0.45 -7.99 -0.05
CA HIS A 404 1.82 -7.71 0.42
C HIS A 404 1.84 -7.38 1.92
N LEU A 405 0.82 -6.65 2.42
CA LEU A 405 0.65 -6.42 3.86
C LEU A 405 0.52 -7.74 4.64
N GLU A 406 -0.29 -8.68 4.14
CA GLU A 406 -0.44 -10.00 4.76
C GLU A 406 0.85 -10.83 4.65
N SER A 407 1.52 -10.82 3.49
CA SER A 407 2.78 -11.53 3.28
C SER A 407 3.86 -11.01 4.21
N LEU A 408 4.01 -9.68 4.35
CA LEU A 408 4.95 -9.04 5.27
C LEU A 408 4.69 -9.44 6.73
N GLY A 409 3.43 -9.61 7.12
CA GLY A 409 3.08 -10.10 8.46
C GLY A 409 3.44 -11.58 8.71
N ARG A 410 3.74 -12.35 7.67
CA ARG A 410 4.06 -13.80 7.74
C ARG A 410 5.52 -14.13 7.50
N ILE A 411 6.37 -13.12 7.24
CA ILE A 411 7.79 -13.35 6.98
C ILE A 411 8.47 -14.03 8.17
N SER A 412 9.37 -14.95 7.86
CA SER A 412 10.25 -15.64 8.83
C SER A 412 11.70 -15.20 8.69
N ILE A 413 12.13 -14.91 7.46
CA ILE A 413 13.50 -14.52 7.12
C ILE A 413 13.48 -13.15 6.45
N ILE A 414 14.48 -12.33 6.78
CA ILE A 414 14.79 -11.09 6.04
C ILE A 414 16.18 -11.24 5.45
N CYS A 415 16.27 -11.16 4.12
CA CYS A 415 17.51 -10.95 3.40
C CYS A 415 17.71 -9.45 3.22
N ILE A 416 18.85 -8.93 3.65
CA ILE A 416 19.15 -7.49 3.59
C ILE A 416 20.41 -7.28 2.76
N ASP A 417 20.32 -6.42 1.75
CA ASP A 417 21.53 -5.94 1.06
C ASP A 417 22.38 -5.08 2.00
N LYS A 418 23.69 -5.12 1.83
CA LYS A 418 24.60 -4.29 2.60
C LYS A 418 24.57 -2.83 2.13
N THR A 419 24.90 -2.61 0.85
CA THR A 419 25.20 -1.28 0.30
C THR A 419 23.92 -0.47 0.08
N GLY A 420 23.88 0.77 0.60
CA GLY A 420 22.69 1.62 0.50
C GLY A 420 21.51 1.19 1.38
N THR A 421 21.61 0.03 2.07
CA THR A 421 20.57 -0.50 2.95
C THR A 421 21.04 -0.51 4.41
N LEU A 422 21.97 -1.38 4.79
CA LEU A 422 22.59 -1.38 6.12
C LEU A 422 23.61 -0.24 6.28
N THR A 423 24.16 0.19 5.17
CA THR A 423 25.09 1.32 5.07
C THR A 423 24.40 2.50 4.39
N THR A 424 25.04 3.67 4.44
CA THR A 424 24.50 4.90 3.84
C THR A 424 24.56 4.92 2.31
N GLY A 425 25.32 4.01 1.69
CA GLY A 425 25.60 3.99 0.25
C GLY A 425 26.48 5.17 -0.21
N ARG A 426 27.07 5.88 0.74
CA ARG A 426 27.97 7.01 0.50
C ARG A 426 29.37 6.64 0.98
N PRO A 427 30.25 6.17 0.06
CA PRO A 427 31.64 5.88 0.43
C PRO A 427 32.33 7.12 0.98
N VAL A 428 33.06 6.96 2.08
CA VAL A 428 33.88 8.02 2.68
C VAL A 428 35.33 7.55 2.85
N LEU A 429 36.24 8.45 2.69
CA LEU A 429 37.65 8.19 2.97
C LEU A 429 37.86 8.08 4.49
N SER A 430 38.06 6.86 4.98
CA SER A 430 38.16 6.53 6.41
C SER A 430 39.63 6.42 6.91
N ALA A 431 40.57 6.08 6.03
CA ALA A 431 41.98 5.95 6.39
C ALA A 431 42.91 6.38 5.25
N ILE A 432 44.03 6.95 5.60
CA ILE A 432 45.15 7.21 4.70
C ILE A 432 46.38 6.55 5.34
N VAL A 433 47.02 5.66 4.63
CA VAL A 433 48.26 5.01 5.07
C VAL A 433 49.40 5.50 4.16
N PRO A 434 50.17 6.51 4.57
CA PRO A 434 51.32 6.97 3.81
C PRO A 434 52.41 5.92 3.81
N LEU A 435 53.13 5.80 2.71
CA LEU A 435 54.29 4.91 2.53
C LEU A 435 55.46 5.68 1.91
N ASP A 436 56.64 5.09 1.94
CA ASP A 436 57.89 5.62 1.31
C ASP A 436 58.22 7.06 1.76
N GLY A 437 57.90 7.44 3.00
CA GLY A 437 58.22 8.76 3.57
C GLY A 437 57.29 9.92 3.14
N HIS A 438 56.21 9.63 2.46
CA HIS A 438 55.19 10.61 2.13
C HIS A 438 54.29 10.92 3.35
N ASP A 439 53.62 12.06 3.33
CA ASP A 439 52.58 12.40 4.33
C ASP A 439 51.14 12.15 3.79
N GLU A 440 50.18 12.14 4.67
CA GLU A 440 48.76 11.91 4.30
C GLU A 440 48.26 12.95 3.30
N ARG A 441 48.72 14.20 3.41
CA ARG A 441 48.30 15.30 2.56
C ARG A 441 48.79 15.11 1.13
N GLU A 442 50.01 14.64 0.95
CA GLU A 442 50.60 14.37 -0.36
C GLU A 442 49.93 13.15 -1.03
N VAL A 443 49.71 12.05 -0.27
CA VAL A 443 48.98 10.87 -0.79
C VAL A 443 47.60 11.28 -1.30
N LEU A 444 46.84 12.06 -0.51
CA LEU A 444 45.49 12.50 -0.88
C LEU A 444 45.53 13.49 -2.05
N ARG A 445 46.53 14.41 -2.10
CA ARG A 445 46.68 15.35 -3.20
C ARG A 445 46.89 14.63 -4.54
N LEU A 446 47.75 13.65 -4.58
CA LEU A 446 48.00 12.84 -5.78
C LEU A 446 46.78 12.04 -6.19
N ALA A 447 46.07 11.44 -5.22
CA ALA A 447 44.85 10.70 -5.50
C ALA A 447 43.75 11.60 -6.09
N ILE A 448 43.54 12.79 -5.53
CA ILE A 448 42.57 13.77 -6.07
C ILE A 448 42.94 14.15 -7.50
N GLY A 449 44.24 14.35 -7.79
CA GLY A 449 44.66 14.70 -9.13
C GLY A 449 44.32 13.67 -10.20
N VAL A 450 44.24 12.38 -9.84
CA VAL A 450 43.75 11.33 -10.74
C VAL A 450 42.21 11.29 -10.75
N GLU A 451 41.60 11.24 -9.56
CA GLU A 451 40.18 10.93 -9.39
C GLU A 451 39.24 12.09 -9.77
N GLN A 452 39.71 13.33 -9.87
CA GLN A 452 38.90 14.50 -10.26
C GLN A 452 38.22 14.35 -11.64
N TRP A 453 38.69 13.46 -12.50
CA TRP A 453 38.15 13.16 -13.81
C TRP A 453 37.28 11.90 -13.82
N SER A 454 37.29 11.14 -12.74
CA SER A 454 36.54 9.89 -12.62
C SER A 454 35.12 10.13 -12.14
N LYS A 455 34.14 9.40 -12.73
CA LYS A 455 32.76 9.37 -12.26
C LYS A 455 32.47 8.21 -11.29
N HIS A 456 33.50 7.50 -10.87
CA HIS A 456 33.34 6.36 -9.98
C HIS A 456 32.93 6.81 -8.56
N PRO A 457 32.02 6.12 -7.85
CA PRO A 457 31.63 6.48 -6.47
C PRO A 457 32.81 6.62 -5.49
N LEU A 458 33.83 5.78 -5.61
CA LEU A 458 35.05 5.87 -4.78
C LEU A 458 35.85 7.16 -5.07
N ALA A 459 35.85 7.64 -6.30
CA ALA A 459 36.49 8.91 -6.67
C ALA A 459 35.84 10.09 -5.95
N HIS A 460 34.50 10.10 -5.85
CA HIS A 460 33.77 11.14 -5.12
C HIS A 460 34.18 11.18 -3.64
N ALA A 461 34.42 10.00 -3.00
CA ALA A 461 34.89 9.93 -1.62
C ALA A 461 36.26 10.58 -1.44
N VAL A 462 37.18 10.34 -2.38
CA VAL A 462 38.52 10.92 -2.39
C VAL A 462 38.48 12.43 -2.59
N ILE A 463 37.68 12.91 -3.55
CA ILE A 463 37.51 14.33 -3.87
C ILE A 463 36.91 15.07 -2.68
N GLU A 464 35.82 14.54 -2.10
CA GLU A 464 35.17 15.16 -0.95
C GLU A 464 36.05 15.22 0.29
N ALA A 465 36.85 14.15 0.53
CA ALA A 465 37.85 14.17 1.59
C ALA A 465 38.91 15.25 1.40
N GLY A 466 39.27 15.54 0.15
CA GLY A 466 40.15 16.63 -0.19
C GLY A 466 39.53 18.00 0.05
N ARG A 467 38.25 18.15 -0.33
CA ARG A 467 37.47 19.39 -0.12
C ARG A 467 37.38 19.73 1.37
N VAL A 468 37.04 18.75 2.21
CA VAL A 468 36.94 18.91 3.67
C VAL A 468 38.30 19.29 4.29
N ARG A 469 39.44 18.79 3.75
CA ARG A 469 40.80 19.09 4.23
C ARG A 469 41.41 20.29 3.53
N GLU A 470 40.66 21.03 2.72
CA GLU A 470 41.10 22.22 1.97
C GLU A 470 42.32 21.96 1.09
N ILE A 471 42.40 20.76 0.48
CA ILE A 471 43.43 20.40 -0.48
C ILE A 471 42.99 20.80 -1.88
N ARG A 472 43.78 21.67 -2.52
CA ARG A 472 43.52 22.07 -3.92
C ARG A 472 43.91 20.92 -4.86
N PRO A 473 43.06 20.52 -5.81
CA PRO A 473 43.41 19.56 -6.84
C PRO A 473 44.66 20.03 -7.60
N PRO A 474 45.66 19.16 -7.81
CA PRO A 474 46.81 19.50 -8.65
C PRO A 474 46.41 19.56 -10.14
N GLU A 475 47.16 20.29 -10.94
CA GLU A 475 46.99 20.23 -12.39
C GLU A 475 47.32 18.81 -12.88
N SER A 476 46.44 18.23 -13.67
CA SER A 476 46.60 16.88 -14.20
C SER A 476 46.21 16.82 -15.67
N SER A 477 46.87 15.96 -16.42
CA SER A 477 46.66 15.73 -17.84
C SER A 477 46.72 14.22 -18.14
N GLU A 478 46.44 13.82 -19.37
CA GLU A 478 46.54 12.44 -19.85
C GLU A 478 45.78 11.44 -18.95
N PHE A 479 44.57 11.82 -18.50
CA PHE A 479 43.72 10.92 -17.72
C PHE A 479 43.27 9.71 -18.54
N GLU A 480 43.40 8.52 -17.94
CA GLU A 480 42.92 7.27 -18.53
C GLU A 480 42.30 6.39 -17.45
N SER A 481 41.07 5.90 -17.72
CA SER A 481 40.40 4.92 -16.87
C SER A 481 40.82 3.51 -17.26
N LEU A 482 41.28 2.73 -16.28
CA LEU A 482 41.73 1.34 -16.43
C LEU A 482 40.61 0.41 -15.95
N VAL A 483 39.80 -0.12 -16.85
CA VAL A 483 38.57 -0.90 -16.53
C VAL A 483 38.88 -2.03 -15.54
N GLY A 484 38.17 -2.03 -14.40
CA GLY A 484 38.31 -3.02 -13.32
C GLY A 484 39.61 -2.94 -12.49
N ARG A 485 40.44 -1.93 -12.71
CA ARG A 485 41.76 -1.79 -12.02
C ARG A 485 41.95 -0.43 -11.38
N GLY A 486 41.42 0.66 -11.94
CA GLY A 486 41.58 2.00 -11.40
C GLY A 486 41.71 3.06 -12.51
N ALA A 487 42.52 4.08 -12.27
CA ALA A 487 42.80 5.15 -13.22
C ALA A 487 44.23 5.65 -13.12
N ARG A 488 44.67 6.40 -14.15
CA ARG A 488 45.96 7.08 -14.13
C ARG A 488 45.85 8.49 -14.71
N ALA A 489 46.75 9.37 -14.30
CA ALA A 489 46.88 10.70 -14.87
C ALA A 489 48.33 11.19 -14.69
N ARG A 490 48.76 12.16 -15.51
CA ARG A 490 50.04 12.84 -15.38
C ARG A 490 49.90 14.02 -14.42
N ILE A 491 50.67 14.00 -13.32
CA ILE A 491 50.68 15.05 -12.28
C ILE A 491 52.12 15.43 -12.00
N ASP A 492 52.42 16.73 -11.96
CA ASP A 492 53.75 17.29 -11.72
C ASP A 492 54.81 16.64 -12.63
N GLY A 493 54.48 16.38 -13.89
CA GLY A 493 55.37 15.77 -14.89
C GLY A 493 55.57 14.25 -14.74
N GLY A 494 55.07 13.62 -13.70
CA GLY A 494 55.11 12.17 -13.46
C GLY A 494 53.73 11.48 -13.68
N MET A 495 53.76 10.20 -14.04
CA MET A 495 52.55 9.39 -14.08
C MET A 495 52.18 8.96 -12.67
N VAL A 496 50.88 9.12 -12.32
CA VAL A 496 50.29 8.68 -11.04
C VAL A 496 49.15 7.74 -11.35
N TRP A 497 49.07 6.65 -10.62
CA TRP A 497 48.01 5.63 -10.71
C TRP A 497 47.26 5.55 -9.37
N VAL A 498 45.95 5.36 -9.46
CA VAL A 498 45.10 5.04 -8.31
C VAL A 498 44.25 3.83 -8.68
N GLY A 499 44.26 2.79 -7.85
CA GLY A 499 43.48 1.59 -8.16
C GLY A 499 43.59 0.49 -7.08
N ASN A 500 43.09 -0.69 -7.43
CA ASN A 500 43.03 -1.86 -6.54
C ASN A 500 44.33 -2.70 -6.58
N GLU A 501 44.31 -3.85 -5.89
CA GLU A 501 45.44 -4.77 -5.83
C GLU A 501 45.85 -5.32 -7.22
N LEU A 502 44.89 -5.47 -8.16
CA LEU A 502 45.19 -5.93 -9.52
C LEU A 502 46.08 -4.93 -10.27
N LEU A 503 45.84 -3.63 -10.08
CA LEU A 503 46.69 -2.59 -10.62
C LEU A 503 48.13 -2.69 -10.06
N LEU A 504 48.25 -2.90 -8.76
CA LEU A 504 49.55 -3.05 -8.09
C LEU A 504 50.32 -4.27 -8.61
N ALA A 505 49.63 -5.38 -8.90
CA ALA A 505 50.21 -6.57 -9.47
C ALA A 505 50.74 -6.36 -10.92
N GLU A 506 50.00 -5.58 -11.73
CA GLU A 506 50.34 -5.29 -13.12
C GLU A 506 51.60 -4.39 -13.24
N LEU A 507 51.70 -3.39 -12.35
CA LEU A 507 52.80 -2.41 -12.39
C LEU A 507 54.20 -2.97 -12.07
N ARG A 508 54.31 -4.22 -11.60
CA ARG A 508 55.57 -4.95 -11.32
C ARG A 508 56.58 -4.11 -10.55
N LEU A 509 56.15 -3.37 -9.54
CA LEU A 509 57.00 -2.49 -8.74
C LEU A 509 57.94 -3.31 -7.87
N ALA A 510 59.23 -2.97 -7.91
CA ALA A 510 60.21 -3.59 -7.02
C ALA A 510 60.05 -3.05 -5.57
N ASN A 511 60.33 -3.89 -4.58
CA ASN A 511 60.41 -3.60 -3.13
C ASN A 511 59.29 -2.82 -2.43
N SER A 512 58.62 -1.84 -3.05
CA SER A 512 57.53 -1.06 -2.45
C SER A 512 56.18 -1.77 -2.53
N ALA A 513 56.01 -2.75 -3.41
CA ALA A 513 54.77 -3.47 -3.60
C ALA A 513 54.35 -4.31 -2.38
N ASP A 514 55.30 -4.89 -1.66
CA ASP A 514 55.02 -5.77 -0.52
C ASP A 514 54.45 -4.99 0.69
N GLU A 515 54.90 -3.76 0.90
CA GLU A 515 54.35 -2.89 1.95
C GLU A 515 52.97 -2.38 1.56
N GLY A 516 52.77 -2.03 0.30
CA GLY A 516 51.49 -1.70 -0.28
C GLY A 516 50.46 -2.84 -0.10
N ARG A 517 50.83 -4.09 -0.46
CA ARG A 517 49.96 -5.27 -0.26
C ARG A 517 49.62 -5.53 1.20
N ARG A 518 50.58 -5.39 2.11
CA ARG A 518 50.32 -5.54 3.55
C ARG A 518 49.35 -4.47 4.07
N SER A 519 49.47 -3.25 3.57
CA SER A 519 48.57 -2.16 3.94
C SER A 519 47.14 -2.34 3.34
N ILE A 520 47.05 -2.80 2.07
CA ILE A 520 45.80 -3.21 1.45
C ILE A 520 45.11 -4.29 2.30
N ALA A 521 45.80 -5.40 2.58
CA ALA A 521 45.24 -6.51 3.35
C ALA A 521 44.79 -6.09 4.75
N ARG A 522 45.53 -5.18 5.42
CA ARG A 522 45.11 -4.65 6.74
C ARG A 522 43.85 -3.82 6.67
N LEU A 523 43.71 -2.94 5.68
CA LEU A 523 42.50 -2.13 5.48
C LEU A 523 41.31 -3.00 5.10
N GLU A 524 41.50 -3.97 4.21
CA GLU A 524 40.43 -4.92 3.83
C GLU A 524 39.99 -5.80 5.00
N GLN A 525 40.90 -6.24 5.88
CA GLN A 525 40.57 -6.95 7.12
C GLN A 525 39.74 -6.10 8.08
N SER A 526 39.90 -4.77 8.05
CA SER A 526 39.05 -3.84 8.81
C SER A 526 37.76 -3.41 8.11
N GLY A 527 37.42 -4.05 6.99
CA GLY A 527 36.16 -3.83 6.28
C GLY A 527 36.18 -2.66 5.30
N GLN A 528 37.35 -2.14 4.94
CA GLN A 528 37.48 -1.01 4.03
C GLN A 528 37.87 -1.47 2.61
N THR A 529 37.41 -0.72 1.61
CA THR A 529 37.91 -0.88 0.23
C THR A 529 39.21 -0.14 0.11
N ALA A 530 40.31 -0.84 -0.22
CA ALA A 530 41.62 -0.26 -0.33
C ALA A 530 41.92 0.22 -1.76
N LEU A 531 42.39 1.45 -1.92
CA LEU A 531 42.96 2.01 -3.15
C LEU A 531 44.42 2.35 -2.97
N VAL A 532 45.26 1.73 -3.77
CA VAL A 532 46.70 2.05 -3.79
C VAL A 532 46.97 3.29 -4.64
N VAL A 533 47.81 4.18 -4.16
CA VAL A 533 48.34 5.35 -4.88
C VAL A 533 49.78 5.09 -5.24
N VAL A 534 50.09 5.11 -6.54
CA VAL A 534 51.42 4.86 -7.07
C VAL A 534 51.90 6.09 -7.84
N GLY A 535 53.08 6.57 -7.50
CA GLY A 535 53.70 7.71 -8.17
C GLY A 535 55.20 7.46 -8.35
N ARG A 536 55.78 7.86 -9.49
CA ARG A 536 57.23 7.66 -9.80
C ARG A 536 57.71 6.21 -9.59
N GLU A 537 56.89 5.26 -10.01
CA GLU A 537 57.16 3.80 -9.90
C GLU A 537 57.30 3.27 -8.47
N ARG A 538 56.74 3.95 -7.48
CA ARG A 538 56.70 3.53 -6.09
C ARG A 538 55.29 3.66 -5.51
N VAL A 539 54.97 2.86 -4.51
CA VAL A 539 53.74 3.00 -3.74
C VAL A 539 53.88 4.18 -2.79
N VAL A 540 53.15 5.25 -3.04
CA VAL A 540 53.10 6.48 -2.24
C VAL A 540 52.28 6.30 -0.98
N GLY A 541 51.21 5.53 -1.09
CA GLY A 541 50.33 5.23 0.03
C GLY A 541 49.11 4.40 -0.38
N VAL A 542 48.29 4.06 0.61
CA VAL A 542 47.03 3.33 0.43
C VAL A 542 45.91 4.10 1.10
N LEU A 543 44.80 4.27 0.39
CA LEU A 543 43.57 4.89 0.88
C LEU A 543 42.60 3.81 1.29
N GLY A 544 42.00 3.93 2.46
CA GLY A 544 40.89 3.10 2.91
C GLY A 544 39.58 3.83 2.76
N ILE A 545 38.66 3.27 1.99
CA ILE A 545 37.32 3.82 1.80
C ILE A 545 36.33 2.87 2.42
N ALA A 546 35.48 3.38 3.30
CA ALA A 546 34.40 2.64 3.95
C ALA A 546 33.05 3.20 3.53
N ASP A 547 32.05 2.33 3.49
CA ASP A 547 30.66 2.73 3.42
C ASP A 547 30.12 2.67 4.86
N ASP A 548 29.78 3.82 5.42
CA ASP A 548 29.42 3.93 6.84
C ASP A 548 28.13 3.16 7.15
N VAL A 549 28.23 2.30 8.16
CA VAL A 549 27.05 1.61 8.71
C VAL A 549 26.12 2.64 9.34
N ARG A 550 24.82 2.54 9.02
CA ARG A 550 23.83 3.46 9.57
C ARG A 550 23.81 3.40 11.10
N ALA A 551 23.77 4.56 11.74
CA ALA A 551 23.80 4.66 13.20
C ALA A 551 22.66 3.88 13.90
N ASN A 552 21.49 3.75 13.24
CA ASN A 552 20.33 3.02 13.76
C ASN A 552 20.26 1.55 13.30
N ALA A 553 21.19 1.04 12.48
CA ALA A 553 21.10 -0.30 11.89
C ALA A 553 21.01 -1.40 12.95
N GLN A 554 21.91 -1.42 13.93
CA GLN A 554 21.91 -2.42 14.98
C GLN A 554 20.58 -2.42 15.77
N SER A 555 20.11 -1.25 16.21
CA SER A 555 18.85 -1.12 16.95
C SER A 555 17.63 -1.51 16.12
N ALA A 556 17.64 -1.23 14.81
CA ALA A 556 16.58 -1.64 13.89
C ALA A 556 16.52 -3.15 13.72
N LEU A 557 17.68 -3.83 13.57
CA LEU A 557 17.77 -5.28 13.51
C LEU A 557 17.26 -5.96 14.79
N GLU A 558 17.59 -5.40 15.96
CA GLU A 558 17.04 -5.88 17.23
C GLU A 558 15.51 -5.72 17.30
N ARG A 559 14.97 -4.59 16.82
CA ARG A 559 13.52 -4.39 16.74
C ARG A 559 12.85 -5.37 15.79
N LEU A 560 13.50 -5.74 14.68
CA LEU A 560 13.00 -6.77 13.77
C LEU A 560 12.94 -8.15 14.45
N ARG A 561 13.98 -8.52 15.20
CA ARG A 561 13.97 -9.76 16.00
C ARG A 561 12.85 -9.74 17.05
N LYS A 562 12.67 -8.63 17.77
CA LYS A 562 11.55 -8.43 18.72
C LYS A 562 10.18 -8.45 18.02
N ALA A 563 10.11 -7.98 16.78
CA ALA A 563 8.91 -8.11 15.97
C ALA A 563 8.63 -9.57 15.55
N GLY A 564 9.56 -10.50 15.77
CA GLY A 564 9.43 -11.94 15.56
C GLY A 564 10.02 -12.43 14.23
N VAL A 565 10.91 -11.68 13.59
CA VAL A 565 11.75 -12.17 12.50
C VAL A 565 12.74 -13.19 13.09
N GLN A 566 12.78 -14.39 12.51
CA GLN A 566 13.58 -15.50 13.07
C GLN A 566 15.03 -15.44 12.61
N ARG A 567 15.27 -15.07 11.34
CA ARG A 567 16.61 -15.03 10.74
C ARG A 567 16.79 -13.75 9.93
N ILE A 568 17.97 -13.17 10.03
CA ILE A 568 18.41 -12.02 9.23
C ILE A 568 19.67 -12.46 8.51
N VAL A 569 19.66 -12.38 7.17
CA VAL A 569 20.75 -12.81 6.31
C VAL A 569 21.25 -11.59 5.54
N MET A 570 22.51 -11.21 5.71
CA MET A 570 23.11 -10.15 4.92
C MET A 570 23.63 -10.70 3.60
N LEU A 571 23.26 -10.05 2.48
CA LEU A 571 23.74 -10.36 1.14
C LEU A 571 24.61 -9.21 0.64
N THR A 572 25.80 -9.51 0.11
CA THR A 572 26.69 -8.46 -0.38
C THR A 572 27.61 -8.96 -1.50
N GLY A 573 27.99 -8.05 -2.41
CA GLY A 573 29.04 -8.28 -3.40
C GLY A 573 30.46 -8.15 -2.85
N ASP A 574 30.64 -7.67 -1.62
CA ASP A 574 31.94 -7.44 -0.99
C ASP A 574 32.67 -8.75 -0.69
N THR A 575 33.92 -8.59 -0.30
CA THR A 575 34.76 -9.71 0.16
C THR A 575 34.25 -10.32 1.47
N ASN A 576 34.59 -11.57 1.75
CA ASN A 576 34.23 -12.23 2.99
C ASN A 576 34.73 -11.47 4.23
N ALA A 577 35.92 -10.86 4.18
CA ALA A 577 36.49 -10.11 5.30
C ALA A 577 35.64 -8.87 5.64
N THR A 578 35.27 -8.08 4.62
CA THR A 578 34.40 -6.91 4.78
C THR A 578 33.01 -7.30 5.30
N ALA A 579 32.44 -8.36 4.73
CA ALA A 579 31.12 -8.85 5.14
C ALA A 579 31.13 -9.33 6.60
N GLN A 580 32.17 -10.09 7.01
CA GLN A 580 32.32 -10.56 8.38
C GLN A 580 32.43 -9.40 9.38
N SER A 581 33.21 -8.36 9.04
CA SER A 581 33.36 -7.17 9.88
C SER A 581 32.03 -6.48 10.14
N VAL A 582 31.24 -6.18 9.09
CA VAL A 582 29.95 -5.54 9.20
C VAL A 582 28.93 -6.45 9.93
N ALA A 583 28.91 -7.76 9.62
CA ALA A 583 28.02 -8.71 10.27
C ALA A 583 28.30 -8.78 11.78
N SER A 584 29.56 -8.81 12.19
CA SER A 584 29.96 -8.81 13.60
C SER A 584 29.56 -7.53 14.31
N GLN A 585 29.76 -6.37 13.68
CA GLN A 585 29.37 -5.06 14.22
C GLN A 585 27.85 -4.96 14.45
N LEU A 586 27.03 -5.53 13.53
CA LEU A 586 25.58 -5.47 13.57
C LEU A 586 24.92 -6.66 14.31
N GLY A 587 25.71 -7.63 14.75
CA GLY A 587 25.21 -8.86 15.37
C GLY A 587 24.37 -9.71 14.40
N ILE A 588 24.79 -9.78 13.13
CA ILE A 588 24.18 -10.64 12.10
C ILE A 588 24.92 -11.98 12.07
N ASP A 589 24.21 -13.07 12.31
CA ASP A 589 24.81 -14.41 12.43
C ASP A 589 25.09 -15.06 11.07
N GLU A 590 24.37 -14.66 10.03
CA GLU A 590 24.46 -15.25 8.69
C GLU A 590 24.66 -14.18 7.62
N PHE A 591 25.65 -14.38 6.77
CA PHE A 591 25.88 -13.55 5.60
C PHE A 591 26.35 -14.39 4.40
N ARG A 592 26.14 -13.85 3.20
CA ARG A 592 26.66 -14.36 1.94
C ARG A 592 27.42 -13.23 1.25
N ALA A 593 28.68 -13.44 0.95
CA ALA A 593 29.59 -12.46 0.36
C ALA A 593 29.93 -12.82 -1.08
N GLN A 594 30.55 -11.89 -1.81
CA GLN A 594 31.00 -12.04 -3.20
C GLN A 594 29.86 -12.41 -4.16
N LEU A 595 28.65 -11.92 -3.91
CA LEU A 595 27.46 -12.21 -4.71
C LEU A 595 27.33 -11.22 -5.86
N LEU A 596 27.08 -11.75 -7.05
CA LEU A 596 26.55 -11.00 -8.18
C LEU A 596 25.01 -10.83 -8.02
N PRO A 597 24.36 -9.92 -8.75
CA PRO A 597 22.90 -9.75 -8.68
C PRO A 597 22.12 -11.06 -8.89
N ASP A 598 22.52 -11.90 -9.83
CA ASP A 598 21.90 -13.21 -10.09
C ASP A 598 22.11 -14.21 -8.94
N ASP A 599 23.21 -14.10 -8.22
CA ASP A 599 23.48 -14.94 -7.05
C ASP A 599 22.57 -14.56 -5.88
N LYS A 600 22.29 -13.27 -5.67
CA LYS A 600 21.30 -12.81 -4.69
C LYS A 600 19.92 -13.37 -4.98
N LEU A 601 19.48 -13.33 -6.24
CA LEU A 601 18.26 -13.95 -6.70
C LEU A 601 18.22 -15.46 -6.38
N ARG A 602 19.32 -16.18 -6.64
CA ARG A 602 19.42 -17.62 -6.37
C ARG A 602 19.26 -17.93 -4.87
N VAL A 603 19.91 -17.16 -4.00
CA VAL A 603 19.79 -17.33 -2.53
C VAL A 603 18.35 -17.11 -2.08
N VAL A 604 17.67 -16.08 -2.56
CA VAL A 604 16.26 -15.82 -2.25
C VAL A 604 15.38 -16.99 -2.66
N ARG A 605 15.55 -17.49 -3.90
CA ARG A 605 14.78 -18.65 -4.40
C ARG A 605 15.07 -19.94 -3.65
N GLU A 606 16.30 -20.17 -3.23
CA GLU A 606 16.67 -21.31 -2.41
C GLU A 606 15.92 -21.31 -1.08
N LEU A 607 15.88 -20.18 -0.38
CA LEU A 607 15.16 -20.04 0.88
C LEU A 607 13.64 -20.17 0.69
N GLU A 608 13.07 -19.61 -0.36
CA GLU A 608 11.65 -19.75 -0.71
C GLU A 608 11.26 -21.20 -1.03
N SER A 609 12.10 -21.91 -1.81
CA SER A 609 11.87 -23.29 -2.17
C SER A 609 11.96 -24.24 -0.97
N ALA A 610 12.70 -23.85 0.08
CA ALA A 610 12.72 -24.52 1.38
C ALA A 610 11.45 -24.25 2.23
N GLY A 611 10.43 -23.59 1.68
CA GLY A 611 9.16 -23.31 2.34
C GLY A 611 9.22 -22.11 3.31
N GLN A 612 10.30 -21.34 3.30
CA GLN A 612 10.44 -20.14 4.11
C GLN A 612 9.72 -18.94 3.47
N ARG A 613 9.25 -18.00 4.28
CA ARG A 613 8.72 -16.72 3.80
C ARG A 613 9.79 -15.65 3.91
N VAL A 614 10.30 -15.23 2.77
CA VAL A 614 11.46 -14.33 2.67
C VAL A 614 11.00 -12.92 2.33
N ALA A 615 11.45 -11.92 3.10
CA ALA A 615 11.49 -10.55 2.64
C ALA A 615 12.90 -10.23 2.14
N PHE A 616 13.01 -9.56 1.02
CA PHE A 616 14.28 -9.00 0.55
C PHE A 616 14.24 -7.48 0.67
N VAL A 617 15.30 -6.89 1.25
CA VAL A 617 15.43 -5.44 1.45
C VAL A 617 16.66 -4.95 0.69
N GLY A 618 16.47 -3.98 -0.20
CA GLY A 618 17.53 -3.41 -1.03
C GLY A 618 17.22 -1.98 -1.49
N ASP A 619 18.11 -1.40 -2.29
CA ASP A 619 17.96 -0.04 -2.85
C ASP A 619 17.09 0.00 -4.13
N GLY A 620 16.78 -1.13 -4.72
CA GLY A 620 15.92 -1.27 -5.91
C GLY A 620 16.63 -1.11 -7.24
N VAL A 621 17.88 -0.67 -7.29
CA VAL A 621 18.58 -0.45 -8.57
C VAL A 621 19.27 -1.73 -9.05
N ASN A 622 20.12 -2.31 -8.20
CA ASN A 622 20.89 -3.51 -8.53
C ASN A 622 20.17 -4.81 -8.13
N ASP A 623 19.20 -4.70 -7.25
CA ASP A 623 18.55 -5.84 -6.59
C ASP A 623 17.15 -6.12 -7.11
N ALA A 624 16.70 -5.45 -8.18
CA ALA A 624 15.35 -5.62 -8.75
C ALA A 624 14.94 -7.08 -8.98
N PRO A 625 15.80 -7.98 -9.51
CA PRO A 625 15.46 -9.40 -9.66
C PRO A 625 15.23 -10.12 -8.33
N ALA A 626 16.02 -9.82 -7.29
CA ALA A 626 15.88 -10.41 -5.96
C ALA A 626 14.64 -9.88 -5.22
N LEU A 627 14.35 -8.57 -5.36
CA LEU A 627 13.12 -7.94 -4.86
C LEU A 627 11.87 -8.60 -5.44
N ALA A 628 11.84 -8.81 -6.76
CA ALA A 628 10.70 -9.42 -7.43
C ALA A 628 10.51 -10.91 -7.12
N ALA A 629 11.58 -11.62 -6.73
CA ALA A 629 11.51 -13.06 -6.44
C ALA A 629 11.15 -13.38 -4.99
N ALA A 630 11.31 -12.45 -4.07
CA ALA A 630 10.99 -12.63 -2.66
C ALA A 630 9.48 -12.73 -2.42
N SER A 631 9.04 -13.35 -1.31
CA SER A 631 7.64 -13.26 -0.85
C SER A 631 7.18 -11.83 -0.66
N VAL A 632 8.11 -10.92 -0.30
CA VAL A 632 7.91 -9.46 -0.24
C VAL A 632 9.22 -8.76 -0.57
N GLY A 633 9.24 -7.98 -1.65
CA GLY A 633 10.32 -7.07 -1.98
C GLY A 633 10.14 -5.72 -1.29
N ILE A 634 11.17 -5.22 -0.61
CA ILE A 634 11.14 -3.98 0.16
C ILE A 634 12.24 -3.05 -0.33
N ALA A 635 11.88 -1.88 -0.83
CA ALA A 635 12.85 -0.86 -1.26
C ALA A 635 13.06 0.21 -0.18
N MET A 636 14.32 0.60 0.01
CA MET A 636 14.76 1.70 0.86
C MET A 636 14.79 3.02 0.11
N GLY A 637 14.54 4.16 0.81
CA GLY A 637 14.72 5.50 0.25
C GLY A 637 13.87 5.82 -0.99
N ALA A 638 12.71 5.18 -1.12
CA ALA A 638 11.90 5.18 -2.33
C ALA A 638 11.37 6.56 -2.76
N ALA A 639 11.41 7.57 -1.88
CA ALA A 639 11.01 8.93 -2.23
C ALA A 639 11.90 9.54 -3.33
N GLY A 640 13.17 9.08 -3.44
CA GLY A 640 14.16 9.58 -4.40
C GLY A 640 14.34 8.75 -5.67
N THR A 641 13.80 7.52 -5.76
CA THR A 641 14.07 6.62 -6.90
C THR A 641 12.80 6.00 -7.50
N ASP A 642 12.61 6.23 -8.79
CA ASP A 642 11.43 5.76 -9.52
C ASP A 642 11.43 4.23 -9.67
N VAL A 643 12.59 3.63 -9.91
CA VAL A 643 12.76 2.17 -10.09
C VAL A 643 12.39 1.41 -8.82
N ALA A 644 12.80 1.91 -7.65
CA ALA A 644 12.47 1.29 -6.38
C ALA A 644 10.94 1.30 -6.11
N LEU A 645 10.28 2.42 -6.44
CA LEU A 645 8.83 2.54 -6.32
C LEU A 645 8.09 1.60 -7.29
N GLU A 646 8.62 1.31 -8.47
CA GLU A 646 7.95 0.43 -9.44
C GLU A 646 8.12 -1.06 -9.10
N THR A 647 9.30 -1.45 -8.65
CA THR A 647 9.69 -2.88 -8.54
C THR A 647 9.31 -3.50 -7.20
N ALA A 648 9.38 -2.74 -6.11
CA ALA A 648 9.14 -3.29 -4.77
C ALA A 648 7.66 -3.39 -4.41
N ASP A 649 7.30 -4.39 -3.62
CA ASP A 649 5.97 -4.58 -3.03
C ASP A 649 5.69 -3.62 -1.87
N VAL A 650 6.76 -3.24 -1.18
CA VAL A 650 6.78 -2.30 -0.05
C VAL A 650 7.89 -1.29 -0.27
N ALA A 651 7.57 -0.02 -0.13
CA ALA A 651 8.55 1.06 -0.25
C ALA A 651 8.63 1.84 1.06
N LEU A 652 9.84 1.96 1.59
CA LEU A 652 10.15 2.83 2.73
C LEU A 652 10.45 4.22 2.16
N MET A 653 9.59 5.19 2.46
CA MET A 653 9.68 6.53 1.86
C MET A 653 10.89 7.31 2.39
N ALA A 654 11.25 7.11 3.64
CA ALA A 654 12.47 7.61 4.24
C ALA A 654 13.57 6.53 4.17
N ASP A 655 14.81 7.01 4.20
CA ASP A 655 16.01 6.15 4.23
C ASP A 655 16.31 5.67 5.68
N ASP A 656 15.28 5.12 6.33
CA ASP A 656 15.26 4.75 7.75
C ASP A 656 14.86 3.28 7.96
N LEU A 657 15.80 2.48 8.48
CA LEU A 657 15.58 1.05 8.80
C LEU A 657 14.53 0.82 9.91
N ASP A 658 14.25 1.80 10.76
CA ASP A 658 13.21 1.68 11.78
C ASP A 658 11.82 1.55 11.18
N LYS A 659 11.60 2.11 10.00
CA LYS A 659 10.37 1.96 9.23
C LYS A 659 10.13 0.51 8.80
N LEU A 660 11.19 -0.28 8.58
CA LEU A 660 11.07 -1.70 8.28
C LEU A 660 10.50 -2.48 9.50
N ALA A 661 11.07 -2.23 10.68
CA ALA A 661 10.58 -2.85 11.91
C ALA A 661 9.14 -2.42 12.23
N PHE A 662 8.79 -1.17 11.99
CA PHE A 662 7.42 -0.66 12.09
C PHE A 662 6.48 -1.38 11.13
N ALA A 663 6.84 -1.51 9.84
CA ALA A 663 6.03 -2.18 8.82
C ALA A 663 5.71 -3.63 9.18
N VAL A 664 6.72 -4.38 9.65
CA VAL A 664 6.55 -5.78 10.10
C VAL A 664 5.60 -5.87 11.31
N ARG A 665 5.77 -5.03 12.33
CA ARG A 665 4.88 -5.01 13.50
C ARG A 665 3.45 -4.68 13.13
N LEU A 666 3.25 -3.64 12.29
CA LEU A 666 1.93 -3.23 11.81
C LEU A 666 1.23 -4.35 11.04
N SER A 667 1.95 -5.00 10.13
CA SER A 667 1.45 -6.12 9.33
C SER A 667 1.03 -7.30 10.20
N ARG A 668 1.85 -7.68 11.17
CA ARG A 668 1.53 -8.75 12.14
C ARG A 668 0.34 -8.42 13.02
N ARG A 669 0.23 -7.17 13.46
CA ARG A 669 -0.93 -6.69 14.20
C ARG A 669 -2.20 -6.75 13.35
N THR A 670 -2.13 -6.28 12.10
CA THR A 670 -3.26 -6.32 11.16
C THR A 670 -3.75 -7.76 10.96
N LEU A 671 -2.85 -8.72 10.73
CA LEU A 671 -3.19 -10.14 10.62
C LEU A 671 -3.82 -10.69 11.91
N ARG A 672 -3.32 -10.30 13.07
CA ARG A 672 -3.91 -10.72 14.37
C ARG A 672 -5.34 -10.21 14.51
N ILE A 673 -5.60 -8.96 14.16
CA ILE A 673 -6.94 -8.37 14.19
C ILE A 673 -7.87 -9.09 13.20
N ILE A 674 -7.41 -9.41 11.98
CA ILE A 674 -8.18 -10.19 11.00
C ILE A 674 -8.58 -11.54 11.58
N ARG A 675 -7.63 -12.27 12.17
CA ARG A 675 -7.91 -13.58 12.81
C ARG A 675 -8.90 -13.45 13.96
N GLN A 676 -8.74 -12.45 14.82
CA GLN A 676 -9.68 -12.18 15.93
C GLN A 676 -11.10 -11.94 15.39
N ASN A 677 -11.24 -11.13 14.37
CA ASN A 677 -12.52 -10.80 13.77
C ASN A 677 -13.18 -12.02 13.11
N VAL A 678 -12.40 -12.85 12.40
CA VAL A 678 -12.89 -14.09 11.80
C VAL A 678 -13.42 -15.05 12.89
N VAL A 679 -12.62 -15.28 13.93
CA VAL A 679 -13.01 -16.18 15.05
C VAL A 679 -14.24 -15.64 15.76
N LEU A 680 -14.30 -14.35 16.07
CA LEU A 680 -15.44 -13.72 16.74
C LEU A 680 -16.72 -13.82 15.90
N SER A 681 -16.63 -13.53 14.59
CA SER A 681 -17.78 -13.62 13.68
C SER A 681 -18.31 -15.05 13.59
N LEU A 682 -17.44 -16.04 13.47
CA LEU A 682 -17.84 -17.44 13.40
C LEU A 682 -18.41 -17.94 14.74
N ALA A 683 -17.85 -17.51 15.87
CA ALA A 683 -18.34 -17.88 17.19
C ALA A 683 -19.77 -17.36 17.45
N ILE A 684 -20.02 -16.05 17.14
CA ILE A 684 -21.36 -15.45 17.26
C ILE A 684 -22.35 -16.27 16.41
N LYS A 685 -21.99 -16.57 15.14
CA LYS A 685 -22.87 -17.33 14.24
C LYS A 685 -23.14 -18.74 14.73
N ALA A 686 -22.14 -19.45 15.22
CA ALA A 686 -22.33 -20.79 15.76
C ALA A 686 -23.30 -20.80 16.96
N VAL A 687 -23.16 -19.84 17.88
CA VAL A 687 -24.05 -19.69 19.03
C VAL A 687 -25.49 -19.42 18.56
N PHE A 688 -25.69 -18.42 17.71
CA PHE A 688 -27.04 -18.07 17.25
C PHE A 688 -27.68 -19.11 16.35
N LEU A 689 -26.88 -19.87 15.61
CA LEU A 689 -27.37 -21.02 14.84
C LEU A 689 -27.97 -22.11 15.77
N VAL A 690 -27.26 -22.43 16.85
CA VAL A 690 -27.76 -23.39 17.87
C VAL A 690 -29.03 -22.87 18.55
N LEU A 691 -29.04 -21.56 18.91
CA LEU A 691 -30.21 -20.93 19.52
C LEU A 691 -31.43 -20.90 18.56
N ALA A 692 -31.21 -20.64 17.26
CA ALA A 692 -32.27 -20.65 16.25
C ALA A 692 -32.89 -22.04 16.06
N VAL A 693 -32.06 -23.07 15.92
CA VAL A 693 -32.53 -24.47 15.80
C VAL A 693 -33.26 -24.89 17.06
N GLY A 694 -32.77 -24.54 18.26
CA GLY A 694 -33.40 -24.82 19.55
C GLY A 694 -34.72 -24.06 19.78
N GLY A 695 -35.01 -23.00 18.98
CA GLY A 695 -36.22 -22.18 19.13
C GLY A 695 -36.12 -21.12 20.23
N TRP A 696 -34.90 -20.83 20.71
CA TRP A 696 -34.63 -19.81 21.74
C TRP A 696 -34.30 -18.42 21.14
N ALA A 697 -33.94 -18.34 19.86
CA ALA A 697 -33.66 -17.09 19.18
C ALA A 697 -34.86 -16.63 18.38
N THR A 698 -35.19 -15.31 18.46
CA THR A 698 -36.14 -14.66 17.61
C THR A 698 -35.47 -14.06 16.37
N LEU A 699 -36.26 -13.71 15.35
CA LEU A 699 -35.75 -13.07 14.11
C LEU A 699 -35.02 -11.76 14.41
N TRP A 700 -35.61 -10.89 15.24
CA TRP A 700 -34.95 -9.62 15.58
C TRP A 700 -33.68 -9.80 16.41
N MET A 701 -33.61 -10.83 17.31
CA MET A 701 -32.40 -11.19 18.03
C MET A 701 -31.28 -11.63 17.06
N ALA A 702 -31.64 -12.41 16.04
CA ALA A 702 -30.72 -12.84 15.01
C ALA A 702 -30.12 -11.65 14.23
N VAL A 703 -30.98 -10.68 13.83
CA VAL A 703 -30.54 -9.44 13.18
C VAL A 703 -29.65 -8.62 14.12
N ALA A 704 -30.07 -8.41 15.37
CA ALA A 704 -29.33 -7.63 16.35
C ALA A 704 -27.93 -8.23 16.62
N ALA A 705 -27.83 -9.54 16.70
CA ALA A 705 -26.56 -10.23 16.89
C ALA A 705 -25.63 -10.13 15.67
N ASP A 706 -26.16 -10.28 14.45
CA ASP A 706 -25.36 -10.19 13.22
C ASP A 706 -24.84 -8.75 13.04
N MET A 707 -25.69 -7.75 13.28
CA MET A 707 -25.35 -6.33 13.16
C MET A 707 -24.43 -5.86 14.29
N GLY A 708 -24.70 -6.28 15.53
CA GLY A 708 -23.81 -6.03 16.67
C GLY A 708 -22.43 -6.63 16.44
N GLY A 709 -22.39 -7.84 15.94
CA GLY A 709 -21.15 -8.51 15.52
C GLY A 709 -20.39 -7.73 14.45
N SER A 710 -21.10 -7.26 13.42
CA SER A 710 -20.53 -6.43 12.33
C SER A 710 -19.93 -5.14 12.86
N LEU A 711 -20.61 -4.42 13.74
CA LEU A 711 -20.09 -3.18 14.35
C LEU A 711 -18.84 -3.45 15.21
N ILE A 712 -18.85 -4.51 16.00
CA ILE A 712 -17.70 -4.89 16.85
C ILE A 712 -16.47 -5.20 15.98
N VAL A 713 -16.62 -6.01 14.94
CA VAL A 713 -15.48 -6.38 14.08
C VAL A 713 -14.97 -5.20 13.25
N VAL A 714 -15.85 -4.28 12.82
CA VAL A 714 -15.45 -3.04 12.14
C VAL A 714 -14.68 -2.14 13.11
N ALA A 715 -15.20 -1.92 14.31
CA ALA A 715 -14.53 -1.13 15.35
C ALA A 715 -13.16 -1.71 15.71
N ASN A 716 -13.07 -3.05 15.84
CA ASN A 716 -11.79 -3.73 16.06
C ASN A 716 -10.84 -3.58 14.85
N GLY A 717 -11.37 -3.67 13.61
CA GLY A 717 -10.61 -3.48 12.37
C GLY A 717 -9.98 -2.10 12.24
N LEU A 718 -10.69 -1.05 12.64
CA LEU A 718 -10.18 0.34 12.65
C LEU A 718 -8.97 0.53 13.60
N ARG A 719 -8.76 -0.34 14.58
CA ARG A 719 -7.58 -0.32 15.47
C ARG A 719 -6.29 -0.66 14.73
N ALA A 720 -6.36 -1.27 13.54
CA ALA A 720 -5.19 -1.56 12.72
C ALA A 720 -4.46 -0.28 12.26
N ARG A 721 -5.18 0.85 12.15
CA ARG A 721 -4.60 2.16 11.79
C ARG A 721 -3.67 2.74 12.86
N ARG A 722 -3.91 2.44 14.15
CA ARG A 722 -3.11 3.04 15.22
C ARG A 722 -1.70 2.49 15.16
N ALA A 723 -0.72 3.37 14.93
CA ALA A 723 0.70 3.04 15.04
C ALA A 723 1.00 2.39 16.40
N VAL A 724 1.87 1.39 16.38
CA VAL A 724 2.34 0.66 17.57
C VAL A 724 3.62 1.31 18.06
#